data_1df347c74a0fc09af78d1a4750811316
#
_entry.id   1df347c74a0fc09af78d1a4750811316
#
_cell.length_a   1.000
_cell.length_b   1.000
_cell.length_c   1.000
_cell.angle_alpha   90.00
_cell.angle_beta   90.00
_cell.angle_gamma   90.00
#
_symmetry.space_group_name_H-M   'P 1'
#
loop_
_entity.id
_entity.type
_entity.pdbx_description
1 polymer ?
#
loop_
_entity_poly.entity_id
_entity_poly.type
_entity_poly.pdbx_seq_one_letter_code
_entity_poly.pdbx_strand_id
1 'polypeptide(L)'
;MLKFDKQVTSCFTQSLSQYLFFTMFFLTSVCGIAQQVKIKPEFPKRGEVVTIYFTPALTVKEDTTQINEKDTAVTIVFTYSNFYNVPYRLPMEKKGNHWEASFLLERYATYATFTLESGTKIQLPKKMKHYEVAVFNKDNRVKSGYLYESYSLSAQMGKDSAVPDLQLALLQKELEIYPDNYEAKVRLLHNKMNRTTGDEKEKYRIQALNVIAANFYKKPGDPGLRDKTTMGYLIIGEKTRVDSIHKVIRDKYPNTDAGYDMQVSEIQRLDDKKERKNKAEALLKKTPSAKAKFINELHETLMQYYVEAKNLKKALYHLNLIKTDTTPYRGPTLLKHALLFLNNGMLLDTALVYTEKAFGLAESFPAGLIRYWPETGYVLPYVSPSVKMQVVQTARANSLSLKALILHKKGDRQKAGENLSRALALSSDPKTLTNAAVYYRLEGKYEDAYHLTKKLVMDGQEDTAAQRHMQEDYTKWKKSTDGWEKEMKDVTDHWRTVIMIGLKKERINKKLPVMERLVNIKGEPVPASAMEGKVVVIDFWATWCVPCMKEMPYLQAVYNRYKDNPKVLFMVVNSGSGNTLQDAQGWKGNKTYSFPVYYTDEKLLGERFGFNVIPSTFIVSPSGYIQFRNIGFEGPAIEYKLSTAIDLLLSE
;
A
#
# COMPACT_ATOMS: atom_id res chain seq x y z
N MET A 1 13.96 -57.11 58.47
CA MET A 1 14.78 -57.00 59.65
C MET A 1 16.04 -56.21 59.34
N LEU A 2 15.99 -54.89 59.45
CA LEU A 2 17.17 -54.02 59.42
C LEU A 2 16.76 -52.72 60.12
N LYS A 3 17.47 -52.40 61.15
CA LYS A 3 17.30 -51.23 62.01
C LYS A 3 17.66 -49.96 61.24
N PHE A 4 16.81 -48.97 61.28
CA PHE A 4 17.15 -47.60 60.87
C PHE A 4 17.51 -46.76 62.07
N ASP A 5 18.64 -46.16 61.98
CA ASP A 5 19.35 -45.40 62.97
C ASP A 5 18.73 -44.04 63.24
N LYS A 6 18.56 -43.64 64.46
CA LYS A 6 18.02 -42.38 64.95
C LYS A 6 19.14 -41.36 65.10
N GLN A 7 19.65 -40.79 63.97
CA GLN A 7 20.66 -39.72 64.11
C GLN A 7 20.63 -38.63 62.97
N VAL A 8 19.48 -38.39 62.30
CA VAL A 8 19.41 -37.36 61.27
C VAL A 8 18.39 -36.26 61.57
N THR A 9 17.84 -36.16 62.80
CA THR A 9 16.78 -35.16 63.12
C THR A 9 17.24 -33.95 63.91
N SER A 10 18.55 -33.73 64.15
CA SER A 10 18.99 -32.56 64.92
C SER A 10 19.78 -31.49 64.16
N CYS A 11 20.00 -31.65 62.83
CA CYS A 11 20.74 -30.68 62.02
C CYS A 11 19.85 -29.80 61.12
N PHE A 12 18.53 -30.06 61.08
CA PHE A 12 17.63 -29.32 60.18
C PHE A 12 16.88 -28.14 60.82
N THR A 13 16.94 -28.01 62.15
CA THR A 13 16.19 -26.94 62.86
C THR A 13 17.00 -25.66 63.11
N GLN A 14 18.32 -25.67 62.97
CA GLN A 14 19.13 -24.43 63.11
C GLN A 14 19.44 -23.68 61.85
N SER A 15 19.26 -24.28 60.66
CA SER A 15 19.50 -23.57 59.39
C SER A 15 18.26 -22.83 58.87
N LEU A 16 17.03 -23.17 59.28
CA LEU A 16 15.82 -22.51 58.86
C LEU A 16 15.57 -21.13 59.48
N SER A 17 16.10 -20.86 60.68
CA SER A 17 15.91 -19.56 61.33
C SER A 17 16.85 -18.48 60.82
N GLN A 18 18.01 -18.86 60.31
CA GLN A 18 18.93 -17.85 59.69
C GLN A 18 18.58 -17.52 58.25
N TYR A 19 17.93 -18.40 57.49
CA TYR A 19 17.43 -18.10 56.14
C TYR A 19 16.12 -17.30 56.15
N LEU A 20 15.29 -17.41 57.18
CA LEU A 20 14.08 -16.58 57.33
C LEU A 20 14.39 -15.13 57.72
N PHE A 21 15.51 -14.86 58.44
CA PHE A 21 15.90 -13.49 58.78
C PHE A 21 16.63 -12.77 57.65
N PHE A 22 17.28 -13.49 56.70
CA PHE A 22 17.93 -12.91 55.54
C PHE A 22 16.97 -12.67 54.38
N THR A 23 15.88 -13.41 54.27
CA THR A 23 14.84 -13.19 53.26
C THR A 23 13.83 -12.10 53.64
N MET A 24 13.74 -11.73 54.95
CA MET A 24 12.84 -10.69 55.41
C MET A 24 13.47 -9.27 55.35
N PHE A 25 14.82 -9.17 55.22
CA PHE A 25 15.51 -7.88 55.08
C PHE A 25 15.76 -7.47 53.63
N PHE A 26 15.49 -8.35 52.64
CA PHE A 26 15.58 -8.03 51.19
C PHE A 26 14.23 -7.74 50.55
N LEU A 27 13.13 -7.74 51.31
CA LEU A 27 11.78 -7.46 50.81
C LEU A 27 11.32 -6.03 51.05
N THR A 28 12.19 -5.13 51.48
CA THR A 28 11.90 -3.68 51.58
C THR A 28 12.72 -2.84 50.63
N SER A 29 13.28 -3.44 49.55
CA SER A 29 13.97 -2.67 48.53
C SER A 29 13.08 -2.55 47.28
N VAL A 30 12.44 -1.40 47.22
CA VAL A 30 11.98 -0.78 45.95
C VAL A 30 11.07 -1.66 45.09
N CYS A 31 9.81 -1.75 45.50
CA CYS A 31 8.75 -1.94 44.48
C CYS A 31 8.69 -0.70 43.59
N GLY A 32 9.70 -0.53 42.77
CA GLY A 32 9.53 0.29 41.55
C GLY A 32 8.43 -0.43 40.75
N ILE A 33 7.28 0.19 40.59
CA ILE A 33 6.22 -0.35 39.77
C ILE A 33 6.84 -0.47 38.37
N ALA A 34 7.21 -1.72 38.01
CA ALA A 34 7.74 -2.00 36.68
C ALA A 34 6.64 -1.67 35.67
N GLN A 35 7.03 -1.01 34.63
CA GLN A 35 6.16 -0.72 33.51
C GLN A 35 5.46 -1.98 33.01
N GLN A 36 4.12 -1.99 32.98
CA GLN A 36 3.36 -3.19 32.69
C GLN A 36 2.33 -2.96 31.60
N VAL A 37 2.42 -3.77 30.54
CA VAL A 37 1.35 -3.91 29.55
C VAL A 37 0.62 -5.22 29.83
N LYS A 38 -0.73 -5.14 29.90
CA LYS A 38 -1.61 -6.30 30.05
C LYS A 38 -2.62 -6.32 28.92
N ILE A 39 -2.93 -7.51 28.43
CA ILE A 39 -3.91 -7.73 27.38
C ILE A 39 -5.01 -8.61 27.96
N LYS A 40 -6.27 -8.22 27.81
CA LYS A 40 -7.42 -9.00 28.24
C LYS A 40 -8.42 -9.17 27.09
N PRO A 41 -8.96 -10.38 26.86
CA PRO A 41 -8.60 -11.63 27.56
C PRO A 41 -7.17 -12.07 27.24
N GLU A 42 -6.57 -12.94 28.07
CA GLU A 42 -5.22 -13.44 27.87
C GLU A 42 -5.07 -14.32 26.62
N PHE A 43 -6.15 -15.04 26.28
CA PHE A 43 -6.25 -15.88 25.07
C PHE A 43 -7.39 -15.39 24.19
N PRO A 44 -7.22 -14.24 23.51
CA PRO A 44 -8.29 -13.61 22.76
C PRO A 44 -8.70 -14.43 21.53
N LYS A 45 -10.01 -14.47 21.27
CA LYS A 45 -10.61 -15.15 20.11
C LYS A 45 -11.17 -14.14 19.13
N ARG A 46 -11.32 -14.56 17.88
CA ARG A 46 -11.97 -13.76 16.85
C ARG A 46 -13.39 -13.36 17.27
N GLY A 47 -13.75 -12.09 17.09
CA GLY A 47 -15.05 -11.56 17.48
C GLY A 47 -15.15 -11.12 18.94
N GLU A 48 -14.11 -11.27 19.74
CA GLU A 48 -14.05 -10.76 21.12
C GLU A 48 -13.49 -9.33 21.15
N VAL A 49 -13.87 -8.57 22.16
CA VAL A 49 -13.26 -7.28 22.47
C VAL A 49 -11.98 -7.51 23.24
N VAL A 50 -10.88 -6.99 22.73
CA VAL A 50 -9.57 -7.01 23.38
C VAL A 50 -9.31 -5.65 24.00
N THR A 51 -8.91 -5.63 25.27
CA THR A 51 -8.49 -4.41 25.96
C THR A 51 -7.01 -4.50 26.32
N ILE A 52 -6.28 -3.47 25.93
CA ILE A 52 -4.87 -3.28 26.28
C ILE A 52 -4.80 -2.27 27.39
N TYR A 53 -4.16 -2.66 28.51
CA TYR A 53 -3.88 -1.83 29.66
C TYR A 53 -2.38 -1.51 29.67
N PHE A 54 -2.04 -0.26 29.90
CA PHE A 54 -0.66 0.17 30.06
C PHE A 54 -0.50 1.00 31.33
N THR A 55 0.35 0.55 32.24
CA THR A 55 0.75 1.30 33.42
C THR A 55 2.18 1.80 33.21
N PRO A 56 2.41 3.12 33.09
CA PRO A 56 3.75 3.68 32.96
C PRO A 56 4.57 3.46 34.21
N ALA A 57 5.90 3.34 34.07
CA ALA A 57 6.78 3.26 35.23
C ALA A 57 6.74 4.56 36.01
N LEU A 58 6.80 4.46 37.34
CA LEU A 58 7.07 5.64 38.19
C LEU A 58 8.49 6.12 37.93
N THR A 59 8.65 7.39 37.66
CA THR A 59 9.93 7.99 37.23
C THR A 59 10.93 7.99 38.38
N VAL A 60 11.95 7.12 38.31
CA VAL A 60 13.08 7.14 39.25
C VAL A 60 14.30 7.87 38.65
N LYS A 61 14.37 8.04 37.34
CA LYS A 61 15.36 8.84 36.60
C LYS A 61 14.72 9.44 35.36
N GLU A 62 15.19 10.61 34.91
CA GLU A 62 14.77 11.29 33.67
C GLU A 62 15.20 10.47 32.41
N ASP A 63 14.59 9.32 32.19
CA ASP A 63 14.66 8.68 30.90
C ASP A 63 13.62 9.31 29.98
N THR A 64 14.08 10.24 29.15
CA THR A 64 13.25 10.98 28.19
C THR A 64 12.77 10.12 27.03
N THR A 65 13.22 8.87 26.92
CA THR A 65 12.89 7.96 25.83
C THR A 65 11.67 7.08 26.12
N GLN A 66 11.31 6.92 27.40
CA GLN A 66 10.20 6.08 27.85
C GLN A 66 8.96 6.89 28.20
N ILE A 67 7.78 6.30 27.94
CA ILE A 67 6.50 6.85 28.35
C ILE A 67 6.39 6.77 29.87
N ASN A 68 6.06 7.86 30.51
CA ASN A 68 5.96 7.97 31.97
C ASN A 68 4.64 8.64 32.40
N GLU A 69 4.43 8.82 33.70
CA GLU A 69 3.20 9.37 34.27
C GLU A 69 2.87 10.80 33.87
N LYS A 70 3.88 11.59 33.41
CA LYS A 70 3.74 12.97 32.96
C LYS A 70 3.20 13.09 31.53
N ASP A 71 3.19 11.97 30.79
CA ASP A 71 2.68 11.97 29.42
C ASP A 71 1.15 12.17 29.44
N THR A 72 0.68 13.08 28.59
CA THR A 72 -0.73 13.48 28.55
C THR A 72 -1.56 12.75 27.51
N ALA A 73 -0.91 12.06 26.58
CA ALA A 73 -1.56 11.26 25.54
C ALA A 73 -0.70 10.04 25.21
N VAL A 74 -1.35 8.88 25.14
CA VAL A 74 -0.71 7.62 24.71
C VAL A 74 -1.54 7.03 23.57
N THR A 75 -0.87 6.57 22.53
CA THR A 75 -1.49 5.97 21.35
C THR A 75 -0.93 4.57 21.13
N ILE A 76 -1.78 3.60 20.93
CA ILE A 76 -1.39 2.28 20.44
C ILE A 76 -1.22 2.39 18.93
N VAL A 77 -0.05 2.03 18.43
CA VAL A 77 0.19 1.83 16.99
C VAL A 77 0.15 0.34 16.73
N PHE A 78 -0.98 -0.12 16.24
CA PHE A 78 -1.34 -1.52 16.13
C PHE A 78 -1.32 -1.97 14.67
N THR A 79 -0.78 -3.16 14.39
CA THR A 79 -0.66 -3.69 13.03
C THR A 79 -1.02 -5.18 13.02
N TYR A 80 -2.06 -5.55 12.28
CA TYR A 80 -2.24 -6.95 11.90
C TYR A 80 -1.12 -7.38 10.97
N SER A 81 -0.58 -8.58 11.16
CA SER A 81 0.56 -9.08 10.40
C SER A 81 0.34 -9.18 8.90
N ASN A 82 -0.92 -9.18 8.47
CA ASN A 82 -1.31 -9.19 7.05
C ASN A 82 -1.27 -7.80 6.41
N PHE A 83 -1.08 -6.72 7.19
CA PHE A 83 -1.32 -5.34 6.75
C PHE A 83 -0.27 -4.35 7.28
N TYR A 84 1.02 -4.72 7.27
CA TYR A 84 2.10 -3.87 7.78
C TYR A 84 2.16 -2.45 7.22
N ASN A 85 1.59 -2.21 6.06
CA ASN A 85 1.64 -0.91 5.40
C ASN A 85 0.57 0.07 5.93
N VAL A 86 -0.32 -0.38 6.80
CA VAL A 86 -1.42 0.44 7.31
C VAL A 86 -1.59 0.21 8.83
N PRO A 87 -0.72 0.80 9.66
CA PRO A 87 -0.87 0.72 11.11
C PRO A 87 -2.11 1.49 11.56
N TYR A 88 -2.81 0.93 12.55
CA TYR A 88 -3.93 1.59 13.22
C TYR A 88 -3.41 2.42 14.37
N ARG A 89 -3.91 3.63 14.53
CA ARG A 89 -3.60 4.50 15.66
C ARG A 89 -4.81 4.60 16.58
N LEU A 90 -4.74 3.94 17.73
CA LEU A 90 -5.79 3.92 18.73
C LEU A 90 -5.38 4.79 19.91
N PRO A 91 -6.02 5.94 20.14
CA PRO A 91 -5.77 6.72 21.35
C PRO A 91 -6.21 5.91 22.57
N MET A 92 -5.39 5.92 23.62
CA MET A 92 -5.74 5.31 24.90
C MET A 92 -6.40 6.35 25.80
N GLU A 93 -7.35 5.88 26.61
CA GLU A 93 -7.99 6.66 27.66
C GLU A 93 -7.24 6.51 28.98
N LYS A 94 -6.94 7.62 29.67
CA LYS A 94 -6.28 7.58 30.98
C LYS A 94 -7.31 7.32 32.06
N LYS A 95 -7.12 6.24 32.83
CA LYS A 95 -7.97 5.87 33.97
C LYS A 95 -7.12 5.70 35.23
N GLY A 96 -7.11 6.74 36.04
CA GLY A 96 -6.27 6.78 37.25
C GLY A 96 -4.79 6.68 36.89
N ASN A 97 -4.14 5.60 37.33
CA ASN A 97 -2.70 5.36 37.12
C ASN A 97 -2.34 4.55 35.88
N HIS A 98 -3.32 4.20 35.04
CA HIS A 98 -3.07 3.44 33.82
C HIS A 98 -3.83 4.03 32.62
N TRP A 99 -3.44 3.55 31.44
CA TRP A 99 -4.06 3.85 30.16
C TRP A 99 -4.74 2.59 29.64
N GLU A 100 -5.91 2.74 28.98
CA GLU A 100 -6.58 1.60 28.36
C GLU A 100 -7.13 1.96 26.98
N ALA A 101 -7.18 0.97 26.09
CA ALA A 101 -7.90 1.04 24.84
C ALA A 101 -8.46 -0.33 24.50
N SER A 102 -9.68 -0.33 23.96
CA SER A 102 -10.40 -1.53 23.56
C SER A 102 -10.70 -1.53 22.07
N PHE A 103 -10.63 -2.70 21.45
CA PHE A 103 -10.98 -2.88 20.05
C PHE A 103 -11.55 -4.28 19.82
N LEU A 104 -12.39 -4.41 18.79
CA LEU A 104 -12.91 -5.71 18.37
C LEU A 104 -11.83 -6.47 17.60
N LEU A 105 -11.56 -7.72 18.01
CA LEU A 105 -10.65 -8.60 17.28
C LEU A 105 -11.39 -9.18 16.08
N GLU A 106 -11.02 -8.71 14.91
CA GLU A 106 -11.71 -9.02 13.66
C GLU A 106 -11.70 -10.52 13.31
N ARG A 107 -12.73 -10.95 12.55
CA ARG A 107 -12.89 -12.35 12.12
C ARG A 107 -11.71 -12.92 11.34
N TYR A 108 -10.89 -12.09 10.73
CA TYR A 108 -9.71 -12.46 9.96
C TYR A 108 -8.41 -12.40 10.75
N ALA A 109 -8.46 -11.92 11.99
CA ALA A 109 -7.27 -11.78 12.82
C ALA A 109 -6.60 -13.14 13.07
N THR A 110 -5.29 -13.16 12.93
CA THR A 110 -4.46 -14.33 13.20
C THR A 110 -3.35 -14.00 14.18
N TYR A 111 -2.77 -12.82 14.03
CA TYR A 111 -1.68 -12.30 14.82
C TYR A 111 -1.54 -10.81 14.59
N ALA A 112 -1.18 -10.07 15.59
CA ALA A 112 -0.91 -8.65 15.50
C ALA A 112 0.25 -8.24 16.40
N THR A 113 0.88 -7.10 16.07
CA THR A 113 1.87 -6.44 16.91
C THR A 113 1.47 -5.00 17.17
N PHE A 114 1.97 -4.42 18.26
CA PHE A 114 1.77 -3.01 18.54
C PHE A 114 2.93 -2.38 19.31
N THR A 115 3.04 -1.08 19.19
CA THR A 115 3.89 -0.21 20.01
C THR A 115 3.01 0.81 20.71
N LEU A 116 3.54 1.43 21.76
CA LEU A 116 2.89 2.55 22.42
C LEU A 116 3.69 3.82 22.10
N GLU A 117 3.01 4.89 21.73
CA GLU A 117 3.64 6.16 21.38
C GLU A 117 3.08 7.30 22.21
N SER A 118 3.96 8.25 22.59
CA SER A 118 3.61 9.53 23.21
C SER A 118 4.57 10.61 22.72
N GLY A 119 4.09 11.52 21.87
CA GLY A 119 4.94 12.47 21.18
C GLY A 119 6.02 11.78 20.35
N THR A 120 7.29 12.00 20.68
CA THR A 120 8.44 11.35 20.05
C THR A 120 8.87 10.03 20.71
N LYS A 121 8.25 9.67 21.84
CA LYS A 121 8.59 8.48 22.60
C LYS A 121 7.92 7.25 22.03
N ILE A 122 8.65 6.16 21.89
CA ILE A 122 8.14 4.85 21.45
C ILE A 122 8.47 3.81 22.52
N GLN A 123 7.42 3.23 23.10
CA GLN A 123 7.54 2.19 24.12
C GLN A 123 7.46 0.81 23.49
N LEU A 124 8.45 -0.01 23.79
CA LEU A 124 8.60 -1.40 23.35
C LEU A 124 8.82 -2.31 24.58
N PRO A 125 8.42 -3.60 24.51
CA PRO A 125 8.70 -4.57 25.58
C PRO A 125 10.20 -4.89 25.73
N LYS A 126 10.93 -4.90 24.62
CA LYS A 126 12.39 -5.08 24.51
C LYS A 126 12.89 -4.33 23.28
N LYS A 127 14.18 -4.05 23.21
CA LYS A 127 14.80 -3.46 22.02
C LYS A 127 14.44 -4.30 20.78
N MET A 128 13.93 -3.65 19.74
CA MET A 128 13.54 -4.23 18.45
C MET A 128 12.38 -5.24 18.51
N LYS A 129 11.67 -5.38 19.62
CA LYS A 129 10.49 -6.23 19.73
C LYS A 129 9.24 -5.38 19.98
N HIS A 130 8.12 -5.72 19.31
CA HIS A 130 6.82 -5.13 19.59
C HIS A 130 6.06 -5.95 20.64
N TYR A 131 5.05 -5.35 21.25
CA TYR A 131 4.03 -6.12 21.98
C TYR A 131 3.22 -6.93 20.98
N GLU A 132 2.65 -8.05 21.43
CA GLU A 132 2.02 -9.04 20.55
C GLU A 132 0.60 -9.36 21.00
N VAL A 133 -0.30 -9.54 20.04
CA VAL A 133 -1.65 -10.09 20.24
C VAL A 133 -1.75 -11.36 19.41
N ALA A 134 -1.58 -12.50 20.06
CA ALA A 134 -1.84 -13.80 19.46
C ALA A 134 -3.34 -14.12 19.51
N VAL A 135 -3.87 -14.75 18.47
CA VAL A 135 -5.29 -15.13 18.38
C VAL A 135 -5.44 -16.63 18.59
N PHE A 136 -6.42 -17.01 19.40
CA PHE A 136 -6.59 -18.40 19.83
C PHE A 136 -7.92 -19.00 19.33
N ASN A 137 -7.91 -20.32 19.17
CA ASN A 137 -9.09 -21.14 19.00
C ASN A 137 -8.97 -22.30 20.01
N LYS A 138 -9.77 -22.23 21.07
CA LYS A 138 -9.57 -23.07 22.28
C LYS A 138 -8.15 -22.88 22.82
N ASP A 139 -7.38 -23.95 22.96
CA ASP A 139 -6.06 -23.97 23.59
C ASP A 139 -4.90 -23.70 22.62
N ASN A 140 -5.18 -23.63 21.31
CA ASN A 140 -4.16 -23.42 20.29
C ASN A 140 -4.31 -22.06 19.61
N ARG A 141 -3.21 -21.50 19.12
CA ARG A 141 -3.28 -20.37 18.17
C ARG A 141 -4.06 -20.78 16.92
N VAL A 142 -4.80 -19.85 16.35
CA VAL A 142 -5.50 -20.10 15.08
C VAL A 142 -4.53 -20.45 13.95
N LYS A 143 -5.01 -21.18 12.96
CA LYS A 143 -4.22 -21.50 11.75
C LYS A 143 -3.61 -20.25 11.15
N SER A 144 -2.35 -20.33 10.79
CA SER A 144 -1.50 -19.24 10.31
C SER A 144 -1.04 -18.24 11.39
N GLY A 145 -1.32 -18.47 12.67
CA GLY A 145 -0.86 -17.61 13.76
C GLY A 145 0.66 -17.50 13.83
N TYR A 146 1.36 -18.62 13.83
CA TYR A 146 2.83 -18.65 13.81
C TYR A 146 3.43 -18.23 12.45
N LEU A 147 2.74 -18.52 11.35
CA LEU A 147 3.14 -18.03 10.02
C LEU A 147 3.19 -16.50 9.99
N TYR A 148 2.14 -15.84 10.47
CA TYR A 148 2.09 -14.38 10.47
C TYR A 148 2.98 -13.73 11.53
N GLU A 149 3.24 -14.43 12.66
CA GLU A 149 4.29 -14.04 13.57
C GLU A 149 5.67 -14.04 12.87
N SER A 150 5.96 -15.08 12.08
CA SER A 150 7.21 -15.16 11.33
C SER A 150 7.41 -13.99 10.35
N TYR A 151 6.32 -13.51 9.73
CA TYR A 151 6.38 -12.33 8.86
C TYR A 151 6.64 -11.05 9.65
N SER A 152 6.09 -10.94 10.86
CA SER A 152 6.26 -9.77 11.71
C SER A 152 7.71 -9.53 12.11
N LEU A 153 8.52 -10.58 12.21
CA LEU A 153 9.92 -10.48 12.64
C LEU A 153 10.74 -9.59 11.70
N SER A 154 10.52 -9.68 10.39
CA SER A 154 11.22 -8.83 9.42
C SER A 154 10.86 -7.33 9.57
N ALA A 155 9.63 -7.02 9.98
CA ALA A 155 9.21 -5.66 10.24
C ALA A 155 9.73 -5.12 11.59
N GLN A 156 9.81 -5.98 12.62
CA GLN A 156 10.27 -5.61 13.95
C GLN A 156 11.79 -5.49 14.05
N MET A 157 12.51 -6.50 13.54
CA MET A 157 13.94 -6.68 13.75
C MET A 157 14.78 -6.33 12.50
N GLY A 158 14.13 -6.06 11.35
CA GLY A 158 14.82 -5.67 10.12
C GLY A 158 15.84 -6.71 9.65
N LYS A 159 17.11 -6.31 9.59
CA LYS A 159 18.23 -7.14 9.13
C LYS A 159 18.97 -7.90 10.25
N ASP A 160 18.35 -8.11 11.40
CA ASP A 160 18.96 -8.89 12.47
C ASP A 160 19.24 -10.32 11.99
N SER A 161 20.46 -10.81 12.24
CA SER A 161 20.92 -12.13 11.78
C SER A 161 20.14 -13.30 12.41
N ALA A 162 19.44 -13.08 13.51
CA ALA A 162 18.62 -14.09 14.16
C ALA A 162 17.26 -14.30 13.49
N VAL A 163 16.79 -13.35 12.65
CA VAL A 163 15.45 -13.40 12.03
C VAL A 163 15.23 -14.69 11.23
N PRO A 164 16.13 -15.15 10.35
CA PRO A 164 15.92 -16.39 9.61
C PRO A 164 15.74 -17.64 10.49
N ASP A 165 16.45 -17.73 11.61
CA ASP A 165 16.34 -18.86 12.53
C ASP A 165 15.02 -18.82 13.31
N LEU A 166 14.63 -17.65 13.78
CA LEU A 166 13.35 -17.45 14.46
C LEU A 166 12.17 -17.75 13.52
N GLN A 167 12.26 -17.30 12.26
CA GLN A 167 11.26 -17.62 11.25
C GLN A 167 11.15 -19.11 10.99
N LEU A 168 12.30 -19.81 10.89
CA LEU A 168 12.34 -21.27 10.70
C LEU A 168 11.59 -21.98 11.82
N ALA A 169 11.90 -21.64 13.08
CA ALA A 169 11.27 -22.24 14.27
C ALA A 169 9.75 -22.03 14.29
N LEU A 170 9.29 -20.81 13.96
CA LEU A 170 7.86 -20.49 13.91
C LEU A 170 7.13 -21.24 12.79
N LEU A 171 7.75 -21.36 11.61
CA LEU A 171 7.18 -22.12 10.50
C LEU A 171 7.11 -23.62 10.81
N GLN A 172 8.08 -24.18 11.52
CA GLN A 172 8.03 -25.55 12.00
C GLN A 172 6.89 -25.75 12.99
N LYS A 173 6.75 -24.85 13.97
CA LYS A 173 5.67 -24.88 14.97
C LYS A 173 4.27 -24.75 14.33
N GLU A 174 4.14 -23.91 13.31
CA GLU A 174 2.90 -23.83 12.53
C GLU A 174 2.54 -25.18 11.90
N LEU A 175 3.53 -25.87 11.31
CA LEU A 175 3.31 -27.14 10.63
C LEU A 175 3.17 -28.36 11.55
N GLU A 176 3.64 -28.29 12.80
CA GLU A 176 3.35 -29.28 13.84
C GLU A 176 1.86 -29.31 14.19
N ILE A 177 1.23 -28.12 14.26
CA ILE A 177 -0.19 -27.97 14.62
C ILE A 177 -1.09 -28.03 13.37
N TYR A 178 -0.64 -27.41 12.28
CA TYR A 178 -1.38 -27.28 11.02
C TYR A 178 -0.58 -27.84 9.83
N PRO A 179 -0.39 -29.18 9.76
CA PRO A 179 0.45 -29.80 8.74
C PRO A 179 -0.04 -29.59 7.31
N ASP A 180 -1.28 -29.16 7.12
CA ASP A 180 -1.89 -28.83 5.85
C ASP A 180 -1.72 -27.35 5.43
N ASN A 181 -1.06 -26.52 6.24
CA ASN A 181 -0.85 -25.10 5.90
C ASN A 181 0.13 -24.98 4.72
N TYR A 182 -0.45 -24.79 3.54
CA TYR A 182 0.28 -24.69 2.28
C TYR A 182 1.34 -23.60 2.27
N GLU A 183 0.97 -22.39 2.73
CA GLU A 183 1.87 -21.23 2.70
C GLU A 183 3.05 -21.43 3.66
N ALA A 184 2.79 -21.96 4.84
CA ALA A 184 3.85 -22.30 5.80
C ALA A 184 4.82 -23.34 5.22
N LYS A 185 4.34 -24.35 4.48
CA LYS A 185 5.20 -25.33 3.80
C LYS A 185 6.11 -24.67 2.77
N VAL A 186 5.54 -23.83 1.90
CA VAL A 186 6.32 -23.14 0.86
C VAL A 186 7.36 -22.22 1.49
N ARG A 187 6.98 -21.46 2.52
CA ARG A 187 7.90 -20.56 3.23
C ARG A 187 9.01 -21.30 3.98
N LEU A 188 8.69 -22.42 4.61
CA LEU A 188 9.67 -23.28 5.28
C LEU A 188 10.73 -23.79 4.28
N LEU A 189 10.27 -24.30 3.14
CA LEU A 189 11.18 -24.80 2.10
C LEU A 189 12.00 -23.66 1.49
N HIS A 190 11.42 -22.51 1.25
CA HIS A 190 12.14 -21.32 0.78
C HIS A 190 13.21 -20.86 1.79
N ASN A 191 12.89 -20.83 3.09
CA ASN A 191 13.88 -20.53 4.15
C ASN A 191 15.06 -21.51 4.11
N LYS A 192 14.78 -22.83 4.01
CA LYS A 192 15.80 -23.87 3.87
C LYS A 192 16.64 -23.69 2.60
N MET A 193 16.00 -23.38 1.44
CA MET A 193 16.71 -23.10 0.19
C MET A 193 17.70 -21.95 0.31
N ASN A 194 17.34 -20.89 1.05
CA ASN A 194 18.21 -19.72 1.20
C ASN A 194 19.40 -19.95 2.16
N ARG A 195 19.37 -21.03 2.93
CA ARG A 195 20.40 -21.40 3.91
C ARG A 195 21.32 -22.52 3.43
N THR A 196 21.04 -23.09 2.28
CA THR A 196 21.78 -24.21 1.70
C THR A 196 22.28 -23.86 0.30
N THR A 197 23.23 -24.65 -0.18
CA THR A 197 23.82 -24.52 -1.52
C THR A 197 23.89 -25.89 -2.22
N GLY A 198 24.21 -25.92 -3.50
CA GLY A 198 24.39 -27.16 -4.24
C GLY A 198 23.18 -28.09 -4.24
N ASP A 199 23.43 -29.38 -4.12
CA ASP A 199 22.41 -30.44 -4.21
C ASP A 199 21.33 -30.33 -3.12
N GLU A 200 21.69 -29.88 -1.94
CA GLU A 200 20.74 -29.71 -0.85
C GLU A 200 19.72 -28.60 -1.14
N LYS A 201 20.20 -27.48 -1.69
CA LYS A 201 19.30 -26.39 -2.15
C LYS A 201 18.34 -26.89 -3.23
N GLU A 202 18.87 -27.65 -4.20
CA GLU A 202 18.06 -28.20 -5.30
C GLU A 202 17.03 -29.19 -4.78
N LYS A 203 17.36 -30.03 -3.79
CA LYS A 203 16.41 -30.90 -3.11
C LYS A 203 15.23 -30.14 -2.51
N TYR A 204 15.49 -29.03 -1.78
CA TYR A 204 14.41 -28.21 -1.21
C TYR A 204 13.61 -27.48 -2.29
N ARG A 205 14.26 -27.06 -3.39
CA ARG A 205 13.58 -26.47 -4.55
C ARG A 205 12.59 -27.45 -5.17
N ILE A 206 13.01 -28.69 -5.42
CA ILE A 206 12.14 -29.75 -5.97
C ILE A 206 10.99 -30.04 -5.02
N GLN A 207 11.22 -30.12 -3.71
CA GLN A 207 10.16 -30.30 -2.72
C GLN A 207 9.13 -29.16 -2.76
N ALA A 208 9.60 -27.91 -2.86
CA ALA A 208 8.72 -26.75 -2.97
C ALA A 208 7.89 -26.78 -4.27
N LEU A 209 8.50 -27.10 -5.39
CA LEU A 209 7.81 -27.27 -6.67
C LEU A 209 6.70 -28.34 -6.59
N ASN A 210 6.97 -29.46 -5.93
CA ASN A 210 5.97 -30.54 -5.74
C ASN A 210 4.81 -30.07 -4.86
N VAL A 211 5.09 -29.34 -3.76
CA VAL A 211 4.04 -28.79 -2.89
C VAL A 211 3.16 -27.79 -3.66
N ILE A 212 3.78 -26.93 -4.47
CA ILE A 212 3.08 -25.89 -5.24
C ILE A 212 2.24 -26.56 -6.34
N ALA A 213 2.78 -27.52 -7.08
CA ALA A 213 2.06 -28.25 -8.12
C ALA A 213 0.89 -29.04 -7.52
N ALA A 214 1.10 -29.76 -6.42
CA ALA A 214 0.05 -30.51 -5.74
C ALA A 214 -1.10 -29.59 -5.27
N ASN A 215 -0.80 -28.37 -4.84
CA ASN A 215 -1.83 -27.40 -4.47
C ASN A 215 -2.69 -26.98 -5.68
N PHE A 216 -2.07 -26.71 -6.82
CA PHE A 216 -2.79 -26.39 -8.06
C PHE A 216 -3.71 -27.52 -8.49
N TYR A 217 -3.20 -28.76 -8.53
CA TYR A 217 -3.94 -29.92 -9.03
C TYR A 217 -5.04 -30.44 -8.09
N LYS A 218 -5.18 -29.89 -6.88
CA LYS A 218 -6.38 -30.16 -6.05
C LYS A 218 -7.67 -29.73 -6.74
N LYS A 219 -7.67 -28.56 -7.39
CA LYS A 219 -8.81 -28.01 -8.12
C LYS A 219 -8.32 -26.95 -9.13
N PRO A 220 -7.82 -27.38 -10.31
CA PRO A 220 -7.11 -26.49 -11.24
C PRO A 220 -7.93 -25.29 -11.76
N GLY A 221 -9.25 -25.40 -11.69
CA GLY A 221 -10.16 -24.33 -12.10
C GLY A 221 -10.56 -23.35 -10.99
N ASP A 222 -9.99 -23.46 -9.80
CA ASP A 222 -10.29 -22.60 -8.67
C ASP A 222 -9.38 -21.35 -8.66
N PRO A 223 -9.94 -20.11 -8.69
CA PRO A 223 -9.14 -18.89 -8.70
C PRO A 223 -8.25 -18.75 -7.47
N GLY A 224 -8.73 -19.11 -6.28
CA GLY A 224 -7.96 -19.01 -5.04
C GLY A 224 -6.75 -19.95 -5.03
N LEU A 225 -6.91 -21.19 -5.54
CA LEU A 225 -5.77 -22.12 -5.69
C LEU A 225 -4.80 -21.66 -6.78
N ARG A 226 -5.28 -21.08 -7.88
CA ARG A 226 -4.43 -20.43 -8.89
C ARG A 226 -3.55 -19.36 -8.26
N ASP A 227 -4.16 -18.45 -7.51
CA ASP A 227 -3.45 -17.31 -6.91
C ASP A 227 -2.44 -17.78 -5.85
N LYS A 228 -2.79 -18.74 -5.00
CA LYS A 228 -1.86 -19.38 -4.05
C LYS A 228 -0.70 -20.08 -4.76
N THR A 229 -0.96 -20.76 -5.87
CA THR A 229 0.06 -21.42 -6.68
C THR A 229 1.01 -20.41 -7.32
N THR A 230 0.45 -19.35 -7.92
CA THR A 230 1.23 -18.23 -8.48
C THR A 230 2.12 -17.60 -7.42
N MET A 231 1.57 -17.29 -6.24
CA MET A 231 2.32 -16.75 -5.12
C MET A 231 3.43 -17.72 -4.68
N GLY A 232 3.16 -19.02 -4.64
CA GLY A 232 4.16 -20.03 -4.30
C GLY A 232 5.35 -20.01 -5.25
N TYR A 233 5.12 -19.95 -6.56
CA TYR A 233 6.21 -19.84 -7.55
C TYR A 233 6.98 -18.52 -7.42
N LEU A 234 6.31 -17.41 -7.15
CA LEU A 234 6.97 -16.12 -6.92
C LEU A 234 7.86 -16.15 -5.66
N ILE A 235 7.39 -16.78 -4.57
CA ILE A 235 8.17 -16.93 -3.33
C ILE A 235 9.49 -17.65 -3.58
N ILE A 236 9.48 -18.73 -4.37
CA ILE A 236 10.67 -19.53 -4.62
C ILE A 236 11.49 -19.07 -5.85
N GLY A 237 11.12 -17.94 -6.47
CA GLY A 237 11.84 -17.35 -7.61
C GLY A 237 11.54 -17.96 -8.99
N GLU A 238 10.53 -18.83 -9.10
CA GLU A 238 10.16 -19.56 -10.34
C GLU A 238 9.14 -18.78 -11.19
N LYS A 239 9.50 -17.55 -11.60
CA LYS A 239 8.58 -16.62 -12.29
C LYS A 239 8.00 -17.19 -13.61
N THR A 240 8.81 -17.90 -14.40
CA THR A 240 8.39 -18.48 -15.69
C THR A 240 7.30 -19.54 -15.55
N ARG A 241 7.21 -20.19 -14.38
CA ARG A 241 6.15 -21.18 -14.10
C ARG A 241 4.79 -20.54 -13.89
N VAL A 242 4.73 -19.26 -13.55
CA VAL A 242 3.46 -18.52 -13.47
C VAL A 242 2.78 -18.48 -14.85
N ASP A 243 3.54 -18.14 -15.90
CA ASP A 243 3.00 -18.12 -17.27
C ASP A 243 2.58 -19.53 -17.73
N SER A 244 3.33 -20.56 -17.30
CA SER A 244 2.98 -21.95 -17.58
C SER A 244 1.64 -22.35 -16.97
N ILE A 245 1.35 -21.93 -15.71
CA ILE A 245 0.05 -22.18 -15.06
C ILE A 245 -1.08 -21.44 -15.77
N HIS A 246 -0.87 -20.20 -16.16
CA HIS A 246 -1.84 -19.42 -16.91
C HIS A 246 -2.15 -20.08 -18.26
N LYS A 247 -1.12 -20.58 -18.95
CA LYS A 247 -1.29 -21.36 -20.18
C LYS A 247 -2.10 -22.64 -19.94
N VAL A 248 -1.78 -23.40 -18.92
CA VAL A 248 -2.52 -24.63 -18.57
C VAL A 248 -3.99 -24.34 -18.30
N ILE A 249 -4.31 -23.25 -17.60
CA ILE A 249 -5.70 -22.87 -17.34
C ILE A 249 -6.42 -22.51 -18.65
N ARG A 250 -5.79 -21.68 -19.51
CA ARG A 250 -6.37 -21.32 -20.81
C ARG A 250 -6.66 -22.53 -21.70
N ASP A 251 -5.70 -23.45 -21.77
CA ASP A 251 -5.77 -24.56 -22.72
C ASP A 251 -6.66 -25.72 -22.20
N LYS A 252 -6.61 -26.02 -20.90
CA LYS A 252 -7.25 -27.19 -20.32
C LYS A 252 -8.50 -26.92 -19.48
N TYR A 253 -8.60 -25.70 -18.91
CA TYR A 253 -9.64 -25.33 -17.96
C TYR A 253 -10.37 -24.02 -18.29
N PRO A 254 -10.63 -23.69 -19.59
CA PRO A 254 -11.20 -22.39 -19.98
C PRO A 254 -12.61 -22.15 -19.43
N ASN A 255 -13.37 -23.21 -19.16
CA ASN A 255 -14.77 -23.13 -18.71
C ASN A 255 -14.92 -23.18 -17.18
N THR A 256 -13.82 -23.07 -16.45
CA THR A 256 -13.79 -22.98 -14.98
C THR A 256 -13.83 -21.53 -14.51
N ASP A 257 -14.01 -21.30 -13.20
CA ASP A 257 -13.99 -19.94 -12.66
C ASP A 257 -12.66 -19.24 -12.90
N ALA A 258 -11.53 -19.95 -12.74
CA ALA A 258 -10.21 -19.40 -13.07
C ALA A 258 -10.06 -19.09 -14.57
N GLY A 259 -10.62 -19.93 -15.43
CA GLY A 259 -10.63 -19.72 -16.88
C GLY A 259 -11.47 -18.52 -17.31
N TYR A 260 -12.68 -18.37 -16.77
CA TYR A 260 -13.53 -17.19 -17.03
C TYR A 260 -12.91 -15.91 -16.48
N ASP A 261 -12.37 -15.94 -15.27
CA ASP A 261 -11.68 -14.80 -14.65
C ASP A 261 -10.55 -14.26 -15.53
N MET A 262 -9.75 -15.16 -16.10
CA MET A 262 -8.68 -14.80 -17.04
C MET A 262 -9.24 -14.22 -18.35
N GLN A 263 -10.23 -14.86 -18.97
CA GLN A 263 -10.82 -14.41 -20.24
C GLN A 263 -11.48 -13.03 -20.09
N VAL A 264 -12.23 -12.80 -19.01
CA VAL A 264 -12.86 -11.49 -18.74
C VAL A 264 -11.78 -10.43 -18.49
N SER A 265 -10.76 -10.74 -17.72
CA SER A 265 -9.64 -9.80 -17.47
C SER A 265 -8.88 -9.46 -18.75
N GLU A 266 -8.65 -10.43 -19.63
CA GLU A 266 -8.01 -10.21 -20.94
C GLU A 266 -8.88 -9.32 -21.84
N ILE A 267 -10.19 -9.51 -21.86
CA ILE A 267 -11.14 -8.68 -22.61
C ILE A 267 -11.11 -7.24 -22.07
N GLN A 268 -11.14 -7.05 -20.76
CA GLN A 268 -11.17 -5.72 -20.14
C GLN A 268 -9.88 -4.92 -20.39
N ARG A 269 -8.75 -5.60 -20.61
CA ARG A 269 -7.45 -4.96 -20.90
C ARG A 269 -7.23 -4.56 -22.36
N LEU A 270 -8.13 -4.97 -23.26
CA LEU A 270 -8.01 -4.58 -24.67
C LEU A 270 -8.21 -3.07 -24.83
N ASP A 271 -7.31 -2.41 -25.54
CA ASP A 271 -7.40 -0.98 -25.85
C ASP A 271 -8.48 -0.69 -26.91
N ASP A 272 -8.58 -1.55 -27.93
CA ASP A 272 -9.61 -1.42 -28.95
C ASP A 272 -11.00 -1.74 -28.41
N LYS A 273 -11.83 -0.69 -28.34
CA LYS A 273 -13.20 -0.78 -27.80
C LYS A 273 -14.11 -1.73 -28.60
N LYS A 274 -13.93 -1.78 -29.92
CA LYS A 274 -14.75 -2.62 -30.81
C LYS A 274 -14.36 -4.10 -30.65
N GLU A 275 -13.07 -4.39 -30.57
CA GLU A 275 -12.57 -5.73 -30.31
C GLU A 275 -13.02 -6.20 -28.91
N ARG A 276 -12.89 -5.35 -27.90
CA ARG A 276 -13.35 -5.60 -26.52
C ARG A 276 -14.82 -5.99 -26.50
N LYS A 277 -15.67 -5.21 -27.16
CA LYS A 277 -17.10 -5.47 -27.30
C LYS A 277 -17.37 -6.81 -27.99
N ASN A 278 -16.71 -7.07 -29.13
CA ASN A 278 -16.93 -8.30 -29.90
C ASN A 278 -16.56 -9.57 -29.08
N LYS A 279 -15.42 -9.52 -28.38
CA LYS A 279 -15.00 -10.63 -27.52
C LYS A 279 -15.93 -10.79 -26.30
N ALA A 280 -16.40 -9.68 -25.71
CA ALA A 280 -17.36 -9.73 -24.62
C ALA A 280 -18.70 -10.35 -25.03
N GLU A 281 -19.25 -9.99 -26.18
CA GLU A 281 -20.47 -10.60 -26.74
C GLU A 281 -20.28 -12.11 -27.04
N ALA A 282 -19.13 -12.47 -27.60
CA ALA A 282 -18.83 -13.86 -27.94
C ALA A 282 -18.67 -14.71 -26.66
N LEU A 283 -18.02 -14.20 -25.63
CA LEU A 283 -17.87 -14.88 -24.35
C LEU A 283 -19.20 -14.96 -23.62
N LEU A 284 -19.99 -13.89 -23.58
CA LEU A 284 -21.31 -13.87 -22.94
C LEU A 284 -22.25 -14.96 -23.47
N LYS A 285 -22.28 -15.17 -24.80
CA LYS A 285 -23.08 -16.22 -25.43
C LYS A 285 -22.71 -17.64 -25.01
N LYS A 286 -21.47 -17.88 -24.62
CA LYS A 286 -20.93 -19.17 -24.20
C LYS A 286 -20.93 -19.37 -22.68
N THR A 287 -21.15 -18.32 -21.91
CA THR A 287 -21.05 -18.35 -20.44
C THR A 287 -22.34 -18.94 -19.85
N PRO A 288 -22.28 -20.06 -19.11
CA PRO A 288 -23.46 -20.66 -18.48
C PRO A 288 -24.04 -19.74 -17.40
N SER A 289 -25.37 -19.79 -17.20
CA SER A 289 -26.10 -18.99 -16.20
C SER A 289 -25.57 -19.16 -14.77
N ALA A 290 -25.01 -20.33 -14.44
CA ALA A 290 -24.35 -20.59 -13.15
C ALA A 290 -23.12 -19.70 -12.90
N LYS A 291 -22.55 -19.08 -13.94
CA LYS A 291 -21.40 -18.16 -13.86
C LYS A 291 -21.81 -16.69 -13.72
N ALA A 292 -22.77 -16.43 -12.85
CA ALA A 292 -23.43 -15.13 -12.69
C ALA A 292 -22.47 -13.94 -12.49
N LYS A 293 -21.35 -14.13 -11.78
CA LYS A 293 -20.31 -13.10 -11.59
C LYS A 293 -19.77 -12.61 -12.93
N PHE A 294 -19.32 -13.52 -13.78
CA PHE A 294 -18.70 -13.19 -15.07
C PHE A 294 -19.71 -12.64 -16.08
N ILE A 295 -20.95 -13.14 -16.05
CA ILE A 295 -22.08 -12.61 -16.84
C ILE A 295 -22.29 -11.13 -16.47
N ASN A 296 -22.30 -10.81 -15.19
CA ASN A 296 -22.44 -9.44 -14.71
C ASN A 296 -21.34 -8.53 -15.22
N GLU A 297 -20.07 -8.93 -15.09
CA GLU A 297 -18.90 -8.17 -15.58
C GLU A 297 -18.92 -7.95 -17.10
N LEU A 298 -19.39 -8.96 -17.86
CA LEU A 298 -19.56 -8.84 -19.30
C LEU A 298 -20.69 -7.88 -19.67
N HIS A 299 -21.82 -7.91 -18.94
CA HIS A 299 -22.90 -6.93 -19.14
C HIS A 299 -22.44 -5.50 -18.80
N GLU A 300 -21.64 -5.29 -17.76
CA GLU A 300 -21.05 -3.98 -17.44
C GLU A 300 -20.15 -3.49 -18.59
N THR A 301 -19.27 -4.33 -19.10
CA THR A 301 -18.40 -4.02 -20.24
C THR A 301 -19.20 -3.62 -21.48
N LEU A 302 -20.27 -4.35 -21.80
CA LEU A 302 -21.13 -4.06 -22.95
C LEU A 302 -22.01 -2.83 -22.74
N MET A 303 -22.56 -2.63 -21.55
CA MET A 303 -23.31 -1.43 -21.19
C MET A 303 -22.45 -0.20 -21.38
N GLN A 304 -21.20 -0.20 -20.87
CA GLN A 304 -20.26 0.92 -21.05
C GLN A 304 -20.02 1.20 -22.53
N TYR A 305 -19.72 0.18 -23.33
CA TYR A 305 -19.53 0.35 -24.77
C TYR A 305 -20.75 0.99 -25.45
N TYR A 306 -21.97 0.47 -25.17
CA TYR A 306 -23.17 0.98 -25.83
C TYR A 306 -23.61 2.36 -25.35
N VAL A 307 -23.27 2.78 -24.14
CA VAL A 307 -23.42 4.17 -23.68
C VAL A 307 -22.49 5.08 -24.47
N GLU A 308 -21.22 4.71 -24.62
CA GLU A 308 -20.25 5.48 -25.40
C GLU A 308 -20.61 5.54 -26.91
N ALA A 309 -21.14 4.45 -27.44
CA ALA A 309 -21.63 4.37 -28.82
C ALA A 309 -23.02 5.01 -29.04
N LYS A 310 -23.62 5.66 -28.02
CA LYS A 310 -24.95 6.30 -28.07
C LYS A 310 -26.09 5.36 -28.45
N ASN A 311 -25.97 4.06 -28.20
CA ASN A 311 -27.01 3.07 -28.46
C ASN A 311 -27.86 2.83 -27.21
N LEU A 312 -28.87 3.67 -27.00
CA LEU A 312 -29.74 3.63 -25.82
C LEU A 312 -30.40 2.25 -25.60
N LYS A 313 -30.93 1.64 -26.66
CA LYS A 313 -31.64 0.35 -26.57
C LYS A 313 -30.74 -0.74 -26.03
N LYS A 314 -29.53 -0.89 -26.55
CA LYS A 314 -28.56 -1.89 -26.10
C LYS A 314 -27.96 -1.55 -24.75
N ALA A 315 -27.70 -0.27 -24.47
CA ALA A 315 -27.23 0.17 -23.16
C ALA A 315 -28.23 -0.20 -22.06
N LEU A 316 -29.53 0.09 -22.24
CA LEU A 316 -30.59 -0.29 -21.31
C LEU A 316 -30.75 -1.80 -21.17
N TYR A 317 -30.66 -2.55 -22.28
CA TYR A 317 -30.72 -3.99 -22.25
C TYR A 317 -29.65 -4.58 -21.30
N HIS A 318 -28.40 -4.18 -21.47
CA HIS A 318 -27.33 -4.67 -20.62
C HIS A 318 -27.43 -4.13 -19.20
N LEU A 319 -27.79 -2.86 -19.01
CA LEU A 319 -27.96 -2.23 -17.69
C LEU A 319 -28.98 -2.98 -16.83
N ASN A 320 -30.11 -3.38 -17.42
CA ASN A 320 -31.17 -4.10 -16.69
C ASN A 320 -30.80 -5.54 -16.29
N LEU A 321 -29.76 -6.08 -16.92
CA LEU A 321 -29.24 -7.43 -16.63
C LEU A 321 -28.09 -7.40 -15.60
N ILE A 322 -27.55 -6.22 -15.27
CA ILE A 322 -26.51 -6.06 -14.26
C ILE A 322 -27.15 -6.26 -12.88
N LYS A 323 -26.69 -7.27 -12.16
CA LYS A 323 -27.11 -7.54 -10.78
C LYS A 323 -26.55 -6.50 -9.83
N THR A 324 -27.29 -6.20 -8.80
CA THR A 324 -26.84 -5.26 -7.75
C THR A 324 -25.53 -5.74 -7.12
N ASP A 325 -24.53 -4.87 -7.15
CA ASP A 325 -23.26 -5.09 -6.45
C ASP A 325 -23.50 -5.05 -4.93
N THR A 326 -23.05 -6.08 -4.23
CA THR A 326 -23.10 -6.21 -2.76
C THR A 326 -21.74 -5.98 -2.11
N THR A 327 -20.72 -5.64 -2.92
CA THR A 327 -19.37 -5.38 -2.43
C THR A 327 -19.25 -4.02 -1.75
N PRO A 328 -18.19 -3.77 -0.97
CA PRO A 328 -17.89 -2.43 -0.44
C PRO A 328 -17.71 -1.35 -1.51
N TYR A 329 -17.52 -1.73 -2.76
CA TYR A 329 -17.36 -0.81 -3.89
C TYR A 329 -18.67 -0.37 -4.54
N ARG A 330 -19.83 -0.83 -4.05
CA ARG A 330 -21.14 -0.49 -4.60
C ARG A 330 -21.37 1.00 -4.78
N GLY A 331 -21.09 1.80 -3.75
CA GLY A 331 -21.27 3.26 -3.80
C GLY A 331 -20.38 3.91 -4.87
N PRO A 332 -19.05 3.68 -4.85
CA PRO A 332 -18.15 4.15 -5.91
C PRO A 332 -18.54 3.71 -7.32
N THR A 333 -19.01 2.47 -7.51
CA THR A 333 -19.47 1.95 -8.81
C THR A 333 -20.68 2.71 -9.33
N LEU A 334 -21.65 3.02 -8.47
CA LEU A 334 -22.81 3.84 -8.84
C LEU A 334 -22.40 5.24 -9.32
N LEU A 335 -21.44 5.89 -8.63
CA LEU A 335 -20.92 7.19 -9.07
C LEU A 335 -20.14 7.11 -10.39
N LYS A 336 -19.38 6.03 -10.59
CA LYS A 336 -18.68 5.76 -11.86
C LYS A 336 -19.67 5.65 -13.02
N HIS A 337 -20.76 4.91 -12.86
CA HIS A 337 -21.81 4.78 -13.89
C HIS A 337 -22.56 6.10 -14.10
N ALA A 338 -22.89 6.83 -13.01
CA ALA A 338 -23.56 8.14 -13.13
C ALA A 338 -22.70 9.15 -13.92
N LEU A 339 -21.38 9.17 -13.69
CA LEU A 339 -20.44 10.00 -14.44
C LEU A 339 -20.35 9.57 -15.92
N LEU A 340 -20.33 8.27 -16.20
CA LEU A 340 -20.36 7.74 -17.57
C LEU A 340 -21.62 8.23 -18.31
N PHE A 341 -22.77 8.17 -17.66
CA PHE A 341 -24.04 8.61 -18.25
C PHE A 341 -24.08 10.12 -18.46
N LEU A 342 -23.60 10.90 -17.51
CA LEU A 342 -23.45 12.35 -17.64
C LEU A 342 -22.55 12.74 -18.82
N ASN A 343 -21.34 12.18 -18.90
CA ASN A 343 -20.37 12.49 -19.94
C ASN A 343 -20.90 12.14 -21.34
N ASN A 344 -21.76 11.15 -21.43
CA ASN A 344 -22.38 10.75 -22.68
C ASN A 344 -23.76 11.40 -22.91
N GLY A 345 -24.32 12.16 -21.99
CA GLY A 345 -25.64 12.77 -22.10
C GLY A 345 -26.75 11.75 -22.25
N MET A 346 -26.61 10.56 -21.65
CA MET A 346 -27.54 9.45 -21.73
C MET A 346 -27.96 8.98 -20.34
N LEU A 347 -29.16 8.44 -20.19
CA LEU A 347 -29.65 7.84 -18.94
C LEU A 347 -29.54 8.79 -17.73
N LEU A 348 -29.77 10.09 -17.95
CA LEU A 348 -29.58 11.11 -16.89
C LEU A 348 -30.48 10.91 -15.70
N ASP A 349 -31.71 10.37 -15.89
CA ASP A 349 -32.60 10.01 -14.76
C ASP A 349 -32.03 8.86 -13.93
N THR A 350 -31.50 7.85 -14.59
CA THR A 350 -30.80 6.75 -13.90
C THR A 350 -29.55 7.28 -13.18
N ALA A 351 -28.81 8.20 -13.80
CA ALA A 351 -27.65 8.83 -13.15
C ALA A 351 -28.03 9.58 -11.87
N LEU A 352 -29.16 10.32 -11.86
CA LEU A 352 -29.68 10.96 -10.63
C LEU A 352 -29.97 9.93 -9.54
N VAL A 353 -30.70 8.87 -9.87
CA VAL A 353 -31.00 7.78 -8.94
C VAL A 353 -29.71 7.15 -8.38
N TYR A 354 -28.68 7.00 -9.21
CA TYR A 354 -27.40 6.44 -8.77
C TYR A 354 -26.64 7.37 -7.82
N THR A 355 -26.67 8.68 -8.06
CA THR A 355 -26.07 9.64 -7.10
C THR A 355 -26.79 9.64 -5.76
N GLU A 356 -28.12 9.51 -5.74
CA GLU A 356 -28.91 9.42 -4.50
C GLU A 356 -28.64 8.14 -3.73
N LYS A 357 -28.59 6.99 -4.43
CA LYS A 357 -28.23 5.71 -3.82
C LYS A 357 -26.80 5.75 -3.26
N ALA A 358 -25.85 6.33 -3.98
CA ALA A 358 -24.46 6.46 -3.52
C ALA A 358 -24.37 7.37 -2.28
N PHE A 359 -25.13 8.47 -2.24
CA PHE A 359 -25.22 9.33 -1.07
C PHE A 359 -25.73 8.57 0.16
N GLY A 360 -26.78 7.75 -0.01
CA GLY A 360 -27.31 6.90 1.07
C GLY A 360 -26.34 5.80 1.53
N LEU A 361 -25.43 5.37 0.65
CA LEU A 361 -24.41 4.36 0.94
C LEU A 361 -23.11 4.96 1.50
N ALA A 362 -23.02 6.25 1.78
CA ALA A 362 -21.77 6.92 2.17
C ALA A 362 -21.06 6.26 3.35
N GLU A 363 -21.80 5.74 4.33
CA GLU A 363 -21.25 5.02 5.49
C GLU A 363 -20.49 3.72 5.11
N SER A 364 -20.81 3.12 3.97
CA SER A 364 -20.15 1.90 3.47
C SER A 364 -19.04 2.18 2.48
N PHE A 365 -18.72 3.46 2.19
CA PHE A 365 -17.60 3.77 1.31
C PHE A 365 -16.27 3.30 1.88
N PRO A 366 -15.37 2.79 1.01
CA PRO A 366 -14.05 2.34 1.43
C PRO A 366 -13.24 3.48 2.06
N ALA A 367 -12.79 3.28 3.29
CA ALA A 367 -11.94 4.23 4.01
C ALA A 367 -10.46 3.86 3.93
N GLY A 368 -10.02 3.26 2.84
CA GLY A 368 -8.65 2.82 2.61
C GLY A 368 -8.60 1.60 1.70
N LEU A 369 -7.45 0.95 1.66
CA LEU A 369 -7.24 -0.23 0.83
C LEU A 369 -8.04 -1.41 1.37
N ILE A 370 -9.08 -1.82 0.64
CA ILE A 370 -9.80 -3.06 0.91
C ILE A 370 -9.05 -4.22 0.27
N ARG A 371 -8.84 -5.29 1.05
CA ARG A 371 -8.27 -6.54 0.54
C ARG A 371 -9.35 -7.61 0.47
N TYR A 372 -9.27 -8.43 -0.53
CA TYR A 372 -10.14 -9.60 -0.70
C TYR A 372 -9.34 -10.88 -0.45
N TRP A 373 -9.86 -11.71 0.45
CA TRP A 373 -9.33 -13.05 0.72
C TRP A 373 -10.43 -14.07 0.46
N PRO A 374 -10.20 -15.09 -0.37
CA PRO A 374 -11.23 -16.09 -0.67
C PRO A 374 -11.88 -16.72 0.57
N GLU A 375 -11.10 -16.92 1.62
CA GLU A 375 -11.57 -17.56 2.86
C GLU A 375 -12.38 -16.64 3.77
N THR A 376 -12.13 -15.32 3.70
CA THR A 376 -12.72 -14.33 4.60
C THR A 376 -13.57 -13.28 3.92
N GLY A 377 -13.46 -13.18 2.59
CA GLY A 377 -14.10 -12.13 1.80
C GLY A 377 -13.38 -10.78 1.90
N TYR A 378 -14.13 -9.69 1.80
CA TYR A 378 -13.57 -8.34 1.88
C TYR A 378 -13.16 -7.99 3.31
N VAL A 379 -11.91 -7.56 3.44
CA VAL A 379 -11.31 -7.07 4.67
C VAL A 379 -11.16 -5.56 4.55
N LEU A 380 -11.96 -4.85 5.36
CA LEU A 380 -11.94 -3.39 5.44
C LEU A 380 -10.82 -2.96 6.39
N PRO A 381 -10.02 -1.95 6.05
CA PRO A 381 -9.06 -1.40 6.98
C PRO A 381 -9.80 -0.74 8.15
N TYR A 382 -9.25 -0.84 9.35
CA TYR A 382 -9.69 -0.02 10.45
C TYR A 382 -9.24 1.42 10.20
N VAL A 383 -10.11 2.36 10.44
CA VAL A 383 -9.79 3.79 10.40
C VAL A 383 -10.34 4.45 11.66
N SER A 384 -9.69 5.50 12.14
CA SER A 384 -10.20 6.26 13.27
C SER A 384 -11.59 6.84 12.96
N PRO A 385 -12.42 7.07 13.96
CA PRO A 385 -13.75 7.70 13.76
C PRO A 385 -13.69 9.01 12.97
N SER A 386 -12.65 9.83 13.18
CA SER A 386 -12.44 11.07 12.45
C SER A 386 -12.16 10.85 10.97
N VAL A 387 -11.29 9.89 10.63
CA VAL A 387 -11.02 9.52 9.23
C VAL A 387 -12.27 8.92 8.59
N LYS A 388 -13.00 8.07 9.32
CA LYS A 388 -14.29 7.52 8.82
C LYS A 388 -15.28 8.62 8.51
N MET A 389 -15.45 9.59 9.41
CA MET A 389 -16.33 10.74 9.20
C MET A 389 -15.92 11.56 7.98
N GLN A 390 -14.63 11.80 7.79
CA GLN A 390 -14.10 12.49 6.60
C GLN A 390 -14.43 11.74 5.31
N VAL A 391 -14.26 10.41 5.28
CA VAL A 391 -14.62 9.57 4.12
C VAL A 391 -16.12 9.67 3.81
N VAL A 392 -16.97 9.61 4.84
CA VAL A 392 -18.43 9.75 4.68
C VAL A 392 -18.80 11.12 4.12
N GLN A 393 -18.23 12.19 4.66
CA GLN A 393 -18.46 13.56 4.17
C GLN A 393 -18.01 13.72 2.72
N THR A 394 -16.81 13.20 2.37
CA THR A 394 -16.29 13.20 1.01
C THR A 394 -17.17 12.39 0.06
N ALA A 395 -17.65 11.22 0.45
CA ALA A 395 -18.55 10.41 -0.36
C ALA A 395 -19.89 11.13 -0.63
N ARG A 396 -20.44 11.79 0.39
CA ARG A 396 -21.65 12.62 0.25
C ARG A 396 -21.42 13.83 -0.66
N ALA A 397 -20.30 14.54 -0.48
CA ALA A 397 -19.92 15.68 -1.32
C ALA A 397 -19.75 15.29 -2.79
N ASN A 398 -19.05 14.19 -3.06
CA ASN A 398 -18.88 13.65 -4.41
C ASN A 398 -20.23 13.26 -5.06
N SER A 399 -21.14 12.68 -4.29
CA SER A 399 -22.47 12.34 -4.78
C SER A 399 -23.28 13.60 -5.13
N LEU A 400 -23.27 14.62 -4.26
CA LEU A 400 -23.99 15.88 -4.45
C LEU A 400 -23.41 16.72 -5.57
N SER A 401 -22.08 16.83 -5.68
CA SER A 401 -21.42 17.59 -6.76
C SER A 401 -21.67 16.97 -8.14
N LEU A 402 -21.64 15.63 -8.24
CA LEU A 402 -22.01 14.95 -9.48
C LEU A 402 -23.51 15.12 -9.80
N LYS A 403 -24.39 15.02 -8.78
CA LYS A 403 -25.83 15.29 -8.92
C LYS A 403 -26.08 16.70 -9.44
N ALA A 404 -25.34 17.69 -8.95
CA ALA A 404 -25.43 19.08 -9.43
C ALA A 404 -25.14 19.19 -10.93
N LEU A 405 -24.08 18.55 -11.43
CA LEU A 405 -23.76 18.54 -12.86
C LEU A 405 -24.86 17.86 -13.71
N ILE A 406 -25.44 16.77 -13.21
CA ILE A 406 -26.52 16.06 -13.91
C ILE A 406 -27.78 16.93 -13.94
N LEU A 407 -28.16 17.57 -12.84
CA LEU A 407 -29.31 18.50 -12.78
C LEU A 407 -29.11 19.69 -13.71
N HIS A 408 -27.91 20.28 -13.73
CA HIS A 408 -27.57 21.34 -14.68
C HIS A 408 -27.76 20.89 -16.13
N LYS A 409 -27.25 19.70 -16.48
CA LYS A 409 -27.41 19.09 -17.81
C LYS A 409 -28.88 18.87 -18.19
N LYS A 410 -29.74 18.62 -17.19
CA LYS A 410 -31.19 18.49 -17.36
C LYS A 410 -31.95 19.84 -17.38
N GLY A 411 -31.26 20.96 -17.14
CA GLY A 411 -31.86 22.32 -17.12
C GLY A 411 -32.38 22.79 -15.76
N ASP A 412 -32.29 22.00 -14.71
CA ASP A 412 -32.69 22.39 -13.35
C ASP A 412 -31.54 23.09 -12.61
N ARG A 413 -31.27 24.34 -13.04
CA ARG A 413 -30.13 25.14 -12.53
C ARG A 413 -30.26 25.49 -11.06
N GLN A 414 -31.49 25.72 -10.57
CA GLN A 414 -31.68 26.05 -9.15
C GLN A 414 -31.24 24.88 -8.26
N LYS A 415 -31.80 23.69 -8.47
CA LYS A 415 -31.41 22.51 -7.68
C LYS A 415 -29.96 22.11 -7.90
N ALA A 416 -29.40 22.36 -9.08
CA ALA A 416 -27.97 22.14 -9.32
C ALA A 416 -27.13 23.01 -8.40
N GLY A 417 -27.39 24.31 -8.31
CA GLY A 417 -26.68 25.23 -7.42
C GLY A 417 -26.82 24.87 -5.95
N GLU A 418 -28.04 24.51 -5.49
CA GLU A 418 -28.29 24.09 -4.10
C GLU A 418 -27.47 22.83 -3.74
N ASN A 419 -27.44 21.82 -4.62
CA ASN A 419 -26.67 20.60 -4.38
C ASN A 419 -25.17 20.87 -4.39
N LEU A 420 -24.68 21.75 -5.29
CA LEU A 420 -23.26 22.12 -5.30
C LEU A 420 -22.84 22.84 -4.02
N SER A 421 -23.62 23.80 -3.55
CA SER A 421 -23.34 24.53 -2.31
C SER A 421 -23.26 23.58 -1.11
N ARG A 422 -24.18 22.61 -1.04
CA ARG A 422 -24.14 21.56 -0.02
C ARG A 422 -22.90 20.66 -0.13
N ALA A 423 -22.48 20.33 -1.36
CA ALA A 423 -21.28 19.53 -1.59
C ALA A 423 -20.03 20.25 -1.07
N LEU A 424 -19.85 21.51 -1.42
CA LEU A 424 -18.70 22.34 -1.02
C LEU A 424 -18.67 22.59 0.49
N ALA A 425 -19.83 22.63 1.17
CA ALA A 425 -19.90 22.71 2.63
C ALA A 425 -19.46 21.42 3.34
N LEU A 426 -19.54 20.26 2.66
CA LEU A 426 -19.17 18.96 3.24
C LEU A 426 -17.70 18.62 3.03
N SER A 427 -17.13 18.93 1.89
CA SER A 427 -15.75 18.54 1.57
C SER A 427 -15.14 19.41 0.45
N SER A 428 -13.85 19.66 0.59
CA SER A 428 -13.00 20.28 -0.45
C SER A 428 -12.09 19.25 -1.14
N ASP A 429 -12.52 17.99 -1.22
CA ASP A 429 -11.75 16.95 -1.90
C ASP A 429 -11.63 17.23 -3.42
N PRO A 430 -10.58 16.68 -4.08
CA PRO A 430 -10.31 16.99 -5.48
C PRO A 430 -11.46 16.72 -6.44
N LYS A 431 -12.25 15.65 -6.24
CA LYS A 431 -13.36 15.34 -7.13
C LYS A 431 -14.51 16.35 -6.97
N THR A 432 -14.83 16.71 -5.73
CA THR A 432 -15.83 17.75 -5.43
C THR A 432 -15.43 19.09 -6.04
N LEU A 433 -14.17 19.51 -5.86
CA LEU A 433 -13.66 20.76 -6.44
C LEU A 433 -13.63 20.74 -7.97
N THR A 434 -13.25 19.61 -8.58
CA THR A 434 -13.28 19.42 -10.03
C THR A 434 -14.69 19.56 -10.58
N ASN A 435 -15.69 18.90 -9.97
CA ASN A 435 -17.08 19.01 -10.37
C ASN A 435 -17.61 20.44 -10.19
N ALA A 436 -17.20 21.13 -9.13
CA ALA A 436 -17.57 22.52 -8.88
C ALA A 436 -16.97 23.46 -9.96
N ALA A 437 -15.70 23.27 -10.31
CA ALA A 437 -15.07 24.05 -11.37
C ALA A 437 -15.77 23.84 -12.73
N VAL A 438 -16.14 22.59 -13.06
CA VAL A 438 -16.94 22.28 -14.24
C VAL A 438 -18.30 23.00 -14.21
N TYR A 439 -18.99 22.96 -13.06
CA TYR A 439 -20.28 23.65 -12.89
C TYR A 439 -20.16 25.17 -13.13
N TYR A 440 -19.17 25.82 -12.51
CA TYR A 440 -18.97 27.25 -12.67
C TYR A 440 -18.60 27.63 -14.12
N ARG A 441 -17.84 26.81 -14.84
CA ARG A 441 -17.61 27.00 -16.29
C ARG A 441 -18.89 26.95 -17.09
N LEU A 442 -19.79 26.00 -16.78
CA LEU A 442 -21.10 25.87 -17.44
C LEU A 442 -22.00 27.08 -17.15
N GLU A 443 -21.88 27.72 -16.01
CA GLU A 443 -22.59 28.95 -15.63
C GLU A 443 -21.89 30.23 -16.12
N GLY A 444 -20.74 30.14 -16.83
CA GLY A 444 -19.96 31.28 -17.26
C GLY A 444 -19.21 32.01 -16.15
N LYS A 445 -19.16 31.46 -14.95
CA LYS A 445 -18.47 32.00 -13.77
C LYS A 445 -17.00 31.58 -13.77
N TYR A 446 -16.24 32.14 -14.71
CA TYR A 446 -14.86 31.71 -14.96
C TYR A 446 -13.89 32.11 -13.84
N GLU A 447 -14.17 33.18 -13.09
CA GLU A 447 -13.42 33.55 -11.90
C GLU A 447 -13.47 32.47 -10.83
N ASP A 448 -14.68 32.01 -10.46
CA ASP A 448 -14.87 30.96 -9.50
C ASP A 448 -14.22 29.64 -9.96
N ALA A 449 -14.39 29.30 -11.24
CA ALA A 449 -13.77 28.12 -11.83
C ALA A 449 -12.25 28.20 -11.77
N TYR A 450 -11.65 29.34 -12.08
CA TYR A 450 -10.21 29.58 -12.01
C TYR A 450 -9.68 29.36 -10.58
N HIS A 451 -10.30 29.97 -9.57
CA HIS A 451 -9.84 29.83 -8.20
C HIS A 451 -9.86 28.38 -7.69
N LEU A 452 -10.89 27.63 -8.05
CA LEU A 452 -10.97 26.19 -7.70
C LEU A 452 -9.92 25.37 -8.46
N THR A 453 -9.71 25.64 -9.74
CA THR A 453 -8.73 24.92 -10.54
C THR A 453 -7.32 25.27 -10.10
N LYS A 454 -7.04 26.55 -9.79
CA LYS A 454 -5.76 26.97 -9.20
C LYS A 454 -5.48 26.27 -7.87
N LYS A 455 -6.49 26.17 -6.99
CA LYS A 455 -6.38 25.40 -5.75
C LYS A 455 -6.02 23.94 -5.99
N LEU A 456 -6.70 23.27 -6.92
CA LEU A 456 -6.39 21.88 -7.29
C LEU A 456 -4.95 21.73 -7.77
N VAL A 457 -4.50 22.63 -8.62
CA VAL A 457 -3.12 22.65 -9.15
C VAL A 457 -2.12 22.89 -8.01
N MET A 458 -2.38 23.86 -7.12
CA MET A 458 -1.49 24.16 -5.98
C MET A 458 -1.43 23.01 -4.96
N ASP A 459 -2.53 22.27 -4.75
CA ASP A 459 -2.59 21.10 -3.87
C ASP A 459 -1.93 19.83 -4.48
N GLY A 460 -1.27 19.96 -5.66
CA GLY A 460 -0.54 18.87 -6.31
C GLY A 460 -1.44 17.86 -7.01
N GLN A 461 -2.69 18.21 -7.30
CA GLN A 461 -3.56 17.42 -8.16
C GLN A 461 -3.22 17.68 -9.66
N GLU A 462 -1.99 17.31 -10.01
CA GLU A 462 -1.46 17.54 -11.33
C GLU A 462 -1.92 16.49 -12.35
N ASP A 463 -3.05 16.78 -12.93
CA ASP A 463 -3.32 16.30 -14.28
C ASP A 463 -3.00 17.45 -15.23
N THR A 464 -2.36 17.18 -16.36
CA THR A 464 -2.08 18.18 -17.42
C THR A 464 -3.37 18.87 -17.89
N ALA A 465 -4.53 18.25 -17.71
CA ALA A 465 -5.84 18.83 -17.93
C ALA A 465 -6.18 19.91 -16.90
N ALA A 466 -5.76 19.78 -15.64
CA ALA A 466 -6.04 20.79 -14.61
C ALA A 466 -5.29 22.10 -14.90
N GLN A 467 -4.01 22.03 -15.27
CA GLN A 467 -3.24 23.24 -15.67
C GLN A 467 -3.81 23.90 -16.91
N ARG A 468 -4.18 23.12 -17.93
CA ARG A 468 -4.83 23.62 -19.13
C ARG A 468 -6.17 24.31 -18.81
N HIS A 469 -7.01 23.70 -18.01
CA HIS A 469 -8.28 24.29 -17.58
C HIS A 469 -8.06 25.55 -16.74
N MET A 470 -7.03 25.60 -15.90
CA MET A 470 -6.67 26.81 -15.15
C MET A 470 -6.32 27.97 -16.10
N GLN A 471 -5.56 27.71 -17.16
CA GLN A 471 -5.22 28.70 -18.19
C GLN A 471 -6.45 29.16 -18.97
N GLU A 472 -7.30 28.22 -19.38
CA GLU A 472 -8.55 28.52 -20.10
C GLU A 472 -9.49 29.38 -19.26
N ASP A 473 -9.67 29.03 -17.97
CA ASP A 473 -10.51 29.78 -17.03
C ASP A 473 -9.96 31.18 -16.79
N TYR A 474 -8.63 31.30 -16.57
CA TYR A 474 -7.96 32.58 -16.42
C TYR A 474 -8.19 33.49 -17.66
N THR A 475 -7.95 32.93 -18.84
CA THR A 475 -8.08 33.68 -20.11
C THR A 475 -9.53 34.15 -20.33
N LYS A 476 -10.51 33.33 -20.03
CA LYS A 476 -11.93 33.68 -20.14
C LYS A 476 -12.37 34.69 -19.08
N TRP A 477 -11.85 34.60 -17.87
CA TRP A 477 -12.11 35.55 -16.78
C TRP A 477 -11.49 36.92 -17.07
N LYS A 478 -10.20 36.96 -17.38
CA LYS A 478 -9.48 38.22 -17.66
C LYS A 478 -9.72 38.76 -19.05
N LYS A 479 -10.27 37.96 -19.96
CA LYS A 479 -10.39 38.25 -21.41
C LYS A 479 -9.04 38.56 -22.06
N SER A 480 -7.95 38.13 -21.48
CA SER A 480 -6.56 38.28 -21.89
C SER A 480 -5.70 37.17 -21.30
N THR A 481 -4.58 36.90 -21.93
CA THR A 481 -3.50 36.05 -21.36
C THR A 481 -2.47 36.85 -20.57
N ASP A 482 -2.61 38.19 -20.51
CA ASP A 482 -1.67 39.05 -19.78
C ASP A 482 -1.64 38.67 -18.31
N GLY A 483 -0.43 38.54 -17.77
CA GLY A 483 -0.22 38.13 -16.36
C GLY A 483 -0.23 36.61 -16.13
N TRP A 484 -0.53 35.80 -17.14
CA TRP A 484 -0.53 34.33 -17.00
C TRP A 484 0.82 33.75 -16.52
N GLU A 485 1.94 34.27 -17.09
CA GLU A 485 3.28 33.83 -16.67
C GLU A 485 3.56 34.12 -15.20
N LYS A 486 3.05 35.25 -14.67
CA LYS A 486 3.15 35.59 -13.25
C LYS A 486 2.33 34.60 -12.41
N GLU A 487 1.10 34.25 -12.81
CA GLU A 487 0.26 33.27 -12.13
C GLU A 487 0.95 31.90 -12.05
N MET A 488 1.54 31.45 -13.16
CA MET A 488 2.28 30.18 -13.20
C MET A 488 3.55 30.22 -12.38
N LYS A 489 4.23 31.37 -12.32
CA LYS A 489 5.38 31.55 -11.43
C LYS A 489 4.98 31.44 -9.98
N ASP A 490 3.89 32.09 -9.56
CA ASP A 490 3.38 32.01 -8.18
C ASP A 490 3.04 30.56 -7.78
N VAL A 491 2.41 29.79 -8.67
CA VAL A 491 2.14 28.35 -8.48
C VAL A 491 3.43 27.55 -8.33
N THR A 492 4.40 27.78 -9.21
CA THR A 492 5.68 27.06 -9.19
C THR A 492 6.49 27.39 -7.93
N ASP A 493 6.51 28.64 -7.51
CA ASP A 493 7.21 29.09 -6.30
C ASP A 493 6.54 28.52 -5.04
N HIS A 494 5.21 28.42 -5.02
CA HIS A 494 4.48 27.73 -3.96
C HIS A 494 4.90 26.25 -3.87
N TRP A 495 4.89 25.51 -4.97
CA TRP A 495 5.31 24.11 -4.99
C TRP A 495 6.75 23.92 -4.53
N ARG A 496 7.67 24.76 -5.01
CA ARG A 496 9.05 24.73 -4.57
C ARG A 496 9.16 24.94 -3.06
N THR A 497 8.38 25.85 -2.51
CA THR A 497 8.36 26.10 -1.06
C THR A 497 7.85 24.89 -0.27
N VAL A 498 6.72 24.31 -0.67
CA VAL A 498 6.13 23.12 -0.02
C VAL A 498 7.08 21.93 -0.12
N ILE A 499 7.63 21.68 -1.30
CA ILE A 499 8.60 20.60 -1.55
C ILE A 499 9.86 20.82 -0.72
N MET A 500 10.39 22.04 -0.65
CA MET A 500 11.58 22.38 0.13
C MET A 500 11.39 22.09 1.63
N ILE A 501 10.22 22.45 2.18
CA ILE A 501 9.87 22.14 3.57
C ILE A 501 9.82 20.63 3.80
N GLY A 502 9.22 19.88 2.87
CA GLY A 502 9.17 18.41 2.90
C GLY A 502 10.57 17.79 2.85
N LEU A 503 11.38 18.18 1.88
CA LEU A 503 12.75 17.67 1.69
C LEU A 503 13.63 17.89 2.93
N LYS A 504 13.55 19.09 3.56
CA LYS A 504 14.31 19.37 4.79
C LYS A 504 13.93 18.44 5.95
N LYS A 505 12.66 18.02 6.05
CA LYS A 505 12.18 17.06 7.06
C LYS A 505 12.55 15.61 6.74
N GLU A 506 12.62 15.26 5.46
CA GLU A 506 12.84 13.89 4.97
C GLU A 506 14.32 13.58 4.69
N ARG A 507 15.24 14.46 5.05
CA ARG A 507 16.66 14.30 4.77
C ARG A 507 17.24 13.06 5.45
N ILE A 508 17.85 12.16 4.66
CA ILE A 508 18.28 10.83 5.11
C ILE A 508 19.70 10.83 5.66
N ASN A 509 20.61 11.53 5.00
CA ASN A 509 22.04 11.62 5.31
C ASN A 509 22.71 10.23 5.49
N LYS A 510 22.53 9.32 4.54
CA LYS A 510 23.06 7.95 4.56
C LYS A 510 24.21 7.86 3.55
N LYS A 511 25.36 7.28 3.96
CA LYS A 511 26.49 7.04 3.03
C LYS A 511 26.02 6.23 1.82
N LEU A 512 26.40 6.66 0.62
CA LEU A 512 26.09 5.97 -0.63
C LEU A 512 26.69 4.56 -0.62
N PRO A 513 25.87 3.50 -0.82
CA PRO A 513 26.38 2.14 -1.00
C PRO A 513 27.23 2.03 -2.26
N VAL A 514 28.31 1.25 -2.21
CA VAL A 514 29.14 0.97 -3.39
C VAL A 514 28.34 0.11 -4.37
N MET A 515 28.36 0.47 -5.64
CA MET A 515 27.84 -0.33 -6.76
C MET A 515 29.02 -0.98 -7.48
N GLU A 516 29.36 -2.23 -7.11
CA GLU A 516 30.58 -2.90 -7.58
C GLU A 516 30.49 -3.37 -9.04
N ARG A 517 29.30 -3.64 -9.53
CA ARG A 517 29.04 -4.25 -10.84
C ARG A 517 28.24 -3.32 -11.76
N LEU A 518 28.43 -2.00 -11.58
CA LEU A 518 27.81 -1.00 -12.42
C LEU A 518 28.56 -0.86 -13.74
N VAL A 519 27.84 -0.98 -14.84
CA VAL A 519 28.36 -0.75 -16.20
C VAL A 519 27.51 0.30 -16.93
N ASN A 520 28.10 0.99 -17.88
CA ASN A 520 27.35 1.82 -18.80
C ASN A 520 26.60 0.95 -19.84
N ILE A 521 25.80 1.58 -20.70
CA ILE A 521 25.02 0.85 -21.71
C ILE A 521 25.86 0.09 -22.73
N LYS A 522 27.16 0.39 -22.85
CA LYS A 522 28.09 -0.37 -23.71
C LYS A 522 28.71 -1.58 -23.01
N GLY A 523 28.47 -1.73 -21.70
CA GLY A 523 29.04 -2.79 -20.87
C GLY A 523 30.38 -2.43 -20.24
N GLU A 524 30.83 -1.17 -20.32
CA GLU A 524 32.10 -0.70 -19.75
C GLU A 524 31.87 -0.40 -18.24
N PRO A 525 32.80 -0.83 -17.35
CA PRO A 525 32.71 -0.55 -15.92
C PRO A 525 32.70 0.94 -15.61
N VAL A 526 31.88 1.35 -14.65
CA VAL A 526 31.78 2.73 -14.18
C VAL A 526 32.51 2.85 -12.85
N PRO A 527 33.62 3.60 -12.77
CA PRO A 527 34.36 3.77 -11.52
C PRO A 527 33.60 4.61 -10.53
N ALA A 528 33.69 4.32 -9.24
CA ALA A 528 33.06 5.08 -8.17
C ALA A 528 33.47 6.57 -8.18
N SER A 529 34.67 6.89 -8.61
CA SER A 529 35.19 8.26 -8.77
C SER A 529 34.39 9.11 -9.77
N ALA A 530 33.63 8.50 -10.69
CA ALA A 530 32.75 9.24 -11.60
C ALA A 530 31.67 10.06 -10.86
N MET A 531 31.33 9.65 -9.65
CA MET A 531 30.31 10.27 -8.80
C MET A 531 30.87 11.31 -7.81
N GLU A 532 32.18 11.30 -7.59
CA GLU A 532 32.82 12.16 -6.58
C GLU A 532 32.67 13.65 -6.90
N GLY A 533 32.37 14.43 -5.85
CA GLY A 533 32.24 15.89 -5.96
C GLY A 533 31.02 16.38 -6.74
N LYS A 534 30.08 15.48 -7.08
CA LYS A 534 28.89 15.82 -7.85
C LYS A 534 27.59 15.54 -7.07
N VAL A 535 26.55 16.27 -7.38
CA VAL A 535 25.17 15.87 -7.06
C VAL A 535 24.81 14.75 -8.02
N VAL A 536 24.53 13.55 -7.50
CA VAL A 536 24.21 12.39 -8.33
C VAL A 536 22.74 12.03 -8.18
N VAL A 537 22.04 11.92 -9.30
CA VAL A 537 20.68 11.42 -9.40
C VAL A 537 20.74 9.97 -9.87
N ILE A 538 20.39 9.03 -8.99
CA ILE A 538 20.39 7.60 -9.31
C ILE A 538 18.94 7.14 -9.36
N ASP A 539 18.47 6.72 -10.53
CA ASP A 539 17.12 6.18 -10.72
C ASP A 539 17.18 4.68 -11.08
N PHE A 540 16.55 3.84 -10.24
CA PHE A 540 16.47 2.40 -10.47
C PHE A 540 15.19 2.01 -11.18
N TRP A 541 15.32 1.34 -12.31
CA TRP A 541 14.21 0.96 -13.19
C TRP A 541 14.38 -0.42 -13.84
N ALA A 542 13.36 -0.89 -14.57
CA ALA A 542 13.42 -2.07 -15.44
C ALA A 542 12.51 -1.91 -16.67
N THR A 543 12.82 -2.62 -17.76
CA THR A 543 12.08 -2.51 -19.04
C THR A 543 10.61 -2.92 -18.94
N TRP A 544 10.26 -3.80 -18.03
CA TRP A 544 8.89 -4.27 -17.76
C TRP A 544 8.11 -3.40 -16.76
N CYS A 545 8.76 -2.41 -16.15
CA CYS A 545 8.17 -1.59 -15.10
C CYS A 545 7.30 -0.48 -15.69
N VAL A 546 5.99 -0.68 -15.74
CA VAL A 546 5.03 0.31 -16.25
C VAL A 546 5.07 1.65 -15.51
N PRO A 547 5.15 1.72 -14.17
CA PRO A 547 5.31 2.99 -13.47
C PRO A 547 6.61 3.72 -13.85
N CYS A 548 7.71 2.96 -14.05
CA CYS A 548 8.98 3.55 -14.51
C CYS A 548 8.82 4.21 -15.88
N MET A 549 8.15 3.54 -16.82
CA MET A 549 7.90 4.12 -18.15
C MET A 549 7.10 5.42 -18.08
N LYS A 550 6.20 5.55 -17.12
CA LYS A 550 5.43 6.78 -16.88
C LYS A 550 6.29 7.90 -16.29
N GLU A 551 7.33 7.58 -15.54
CA GLU A 551 8.26 8.53 -14.93
C GLU A 551 9.29 9.09 -15.93
N MET A 552 9.71 8.30 -16.93
CA MET A 552 10.78 8.66 -17.87
C MET A 552 10.63 10.04 -18.53
N PRO A 553 9.44 10.51 -18.98
CA PRO A 553 9.30 11.85 -19.54
C PRO A 553 9.68 12.96 -18.55
N TYR A 554 9.31 12.82 -17.28
CA TYR A 554 9.61 13.79 -16.21
C TYR A 554 11.08 13.76 -15.83
N LEU A 555 11.67 12.56 -15.74
CA LEU A 555 13.10 12.39 -15.53
C LEU A 555 13.91 13.02 -16.69
N GLN A 556 13.43 12.91 -17.93
CA GLN A 556 14.04 13.57 -19.08
C GLN A 556 13.96 15.11 -18.97
N ALA A 557 12.84 15.66 -18.51
CA ALA A 557 12.70 17.08 -18.29
C ALA A 557 13.71 17.59 -17.26
N VAL A 558 13.87 16.88 -16.14
CA VAL A 558 14.88 17.18 -15.11
C VAL A 558 16.28 17.05 -15.71
N TYR A 559 16.59 15.97 -16.44
CA TYR A 559 17.87 15.81 -17.10
C TYR A 559 18.21 16.97 -18.04
N ASN A 560 17.29 17.38 -18.88
CA ASN A 560 17.47 18.50 -19.82
C ASN A 560 17.84 19.81 -19.11
N ARG A 561 17.34 20.02 -17.90
CA ARG A 561 17.64 21.21 -17.09
C ARG A 561 19.08 21.21 -16.56
N TYR A 562 19.65 20.04 -16.28
CA TYR A 562 20.96 19.95 -15.61
C TYR A 562 22.06 19.25 -16.47
N LYS A 563 21.76 18.74 -17.66
CA LYS A 563 22.72 17.97 -18.51
C LYS A 563 24.01 18.71 -18.80
N ASP A 564 23.98 20.03 -18.87
CA ASP A 564 25.12 20.88 -19.17
C ASP A 564 25.83 21.40 -17.87
N ASN A 565 25.33 21.00 -16.69
CA ASN A 565 25.95 21.34 -15.41
C ASN A 565 26.97 20.27 -15.00
N PRO A 566 28.31 20.55 -15.01
CA PRO A 566 29.32 19.57 -14.69
C PRO A 566 29.28 19.06 -13.24
N LYS A 567 28.57 19.75 -12.35
CA LYS A 567 28.37 19.38 -10.94
C LYS A 567 27.21 18.41 -10.75
N VAL A 568 26.48 18.03 -11.80
CA VAL A 568 25.33 17.10 -11.71
C VAL A 568 25.58 15.90 -12.59
N LEU A 569 25.35 14.72 -12.04
CA LEU A 569 25.46 13.45 -12.76
C LEU A 569 24.12 12.69 -12.68
N PHE A 570 23.60 12.26 -13.81
CA PHE A 570 22.45 11.36 -13.87
C PHE A 570 22.89 9.93 -14.13
N MET A 571 22.32 8.99 -13.40
CA MET A 571 22.55 7.56 -13.52
C MET A 571 21.22 6.83 -13.55
N VAL A 572 20.68 6.59 -14.74
CA VAL A 572 19.43 5.86 -14.94
C VAL A 572 19.73 4.38 -15.03
N VAL A 573 19.70 3.69 -13.87
CA VAL A 573 20.27 2.35 -13.68
C VAL A 573 19.19 1.28 -13.86
N ASN A 574 19.30 0.47 -14.91
CA ASN A 574 18.53 -0.76 -15.00
C ASN A 574 19.04 -1.74 -13.94
N SER A 575 18.20 -2.05 -12.95
CA SER A 575 18.61 -2.75 -11.72
C SER A 575 18.73 -4.27 -11.85
N GLY A 576 18.72 -4.83 -13.06
CA GLY A 576 18.85 -6.27 -13.28
C GLY A 576 17.68 -7.11 -12.71
N SER A 577 16.61 -6.49 -12.18
CA SER A 577 15.45 -7.18 -11.64
C SER A 577 14.65 -7.86 -12.75
N GLY A 578 15.08 -9.05 -13.19
CA GLY A 578 14.50 -9.77 -14.32
C GLY A 578 14.88 -9.20 -15.68
N ASN A 579 15.88 -8.29 -15.75
CA ASN A 579 16.48 -7.78 -16.97
C ASN A 579 17.96 -8.20 -17.06
N THR A 580 18.45 -8.26 -18.29
CA THR A 580 19.85 -8.39 -18.64
C THR A 580 20.38 -7.06 -19.19
N LEU A 581 21.71 -6.95 -19.35
CA LEU A 581 22.31 -5.81 -20.06
C LEU A 581 21.74 -5.69 -21.49
N GLN A 582 21.49 -6.81 -22.14
CA GLN A 582 20.92 -6.87 -23.49
C GLN A 582 19.49 -6.28 -23.55
N ASP A 583 18.68 -6.54 -22.50
CA ASP A 583 17.34 -5.92 -22.39
C ASP A 583 17.44 -4.40 -22.22
N ALA A 584 18.40 -3.91 -21.43
CA ALA A 584 18.64 -2.48 -21.27
C ALA A 584 19.12 -1.83 -22.58
N GLN A 585 20.02 -2.50 -23.32
CA GLN A 585 20.51 -2.07 -24.63
C GLN A 585 19.40 -2.02 -25.69
N GLY A 586 18.53 -3.04 -25.69
CA GLY A 586 17.39 -3.16 -26.62
C GLY A 586 16.18 -2.28 -26.27
N TRP A 587 16.21 -1.56 -25.17
CA TRP A 587 15.09 -0.72 -24.76
C TRP A 587 14.82 0.40 -25.78
N LYS A 588 13.56 0.46 -26.26
CA LYS A 588 13.14 1.46 -27.28
C LYS A 588 13.33 2.91 -26.81
N GLY A 589 13.26 3.16 -25.51
CA GLY A 589 13.47 4.48 -24.93
C GLY A 589 14.89 5.05 -25.14
N ASN A 590 15.91 4.22 -25.41
CA ASN A 590 17.25 4.68 -25.77
C ASN A 590 17.28 5.55 -27.04
N LYS A 591 16.23 5.50 -27.86
CA LYS A 591 16.07 6.36 -29.04
C LYS A 591 15.23 7.62 -28.75
N THR A 592 14.53 7.64 -27.62
CA THR A 592 13.58 8.71 -27.26
C THR A 592 14.17 9.64 -26.20
N TYR A 593 14.91 9.07 -25.25
CA TYR A 593 15.48 9.77 -24.11
C TYR A 593 16.98 9.92 -24.26
N SER A 594 17.53 11.04 -23.82
CA SER A 594 18.95 11.38 -23.93
C SER A 594 19.73 11.27 -22.62
N PHE A 595 19.08 10.94 -21.50
CA PHE A 595 19.78 10.69 -20.25
C PHE A 595 20.62 9.40 -20.34
N PRO A 596 21.77 9.31 -19.63
CA PRO A 596 22.64 8.15 -19.69
C PRO A 596 22.03 6.95 -18.95
N VAL A 597 21.99 5.81 -19.64
CA VAL A 597 21.50 4.54 -19.11
C VAL A 597 22.66 3.67 -18.66
N TYR A 598 22.50 3.07 -17.49
CA TYR A 598 23.43 2.14 -16.86
C TYR A 598 22.74 0.81 -16.57
N TYR A 599 23.54 -0.20 -16.27
CA TYR A 599 23.04 -1.52 -15.89
C TYR A 599 23.84 -2.10 -14.73
N THR A 600 23.18 -2.85 -13.87
CA THR A 600 23.80 -3.69 -12.85
C THR A 600 22.97 -4.94 -12.59
N ASP A 601 23.63 -6.08 -12.37
CA ASP A 601 22.99 -7.34 -12.00
C ASP A 601 23.09 -7.66 -10.49
N GLU A 602 23.47 -6.67 -9.69
CA GLU A 602 23.62 -6.83 -8.23
C GLU A 602 22.27 -7.15 -7.55
N LYS A 603 22.19 -8.36 -6.98
CA LYS A 603 20.94 -8.88 -6.38
C LYS A 603 20.51 -8.17 -5.09
N LEU A 604 21.47 -7.65 -4.32
CA LEU A 604 21.19 -7.03 -3.00
C LEU A 604 21.14 -5.50 -3.04
N LEU A 605 21.06 -4.91 -4.22
CA LEU A 605 21.09 -3.47 -4.40
C LEU A 605 19.92 -2.78 -3.69
N GLY A 606 18.69 -3.32 -3.83
CA GLY A 606 17.52 -2.81 -3.14
C GLY A 606 17.66 -2.80 -1.62
N GLU A 607 18.27 -3.83 -1.04
CA GLU A 607 18.53 -3.88 0.40
C GLU A 607 19.58 -2.85 0.84
N ARG A 608 20.67 -2.70 0.07
CA ARG A 608 21.73 -1.74 0.40
C ARG A 608 21.23 -0.29 0.31
N PHE A 609 20.45 0.04 -0.69
CA PHE A 609 19.84 1.36 -0.86
C PHE A 609 18.59 1.56 -0.01
N GLY A 610 17.92 0.50 0.40
CA GLY A 610 16.70 0.54 1.21
C GLY A 610 15.44 0.74 0.38
N PHE A 611 15.34 0.08 -0.78
CA PHE A 611 14.13 0.02 -1.58
C PHE A 611 13.74 -1.41 -1.94
N ASN A 612 12.46 -1.65 -2.16
CA ASN A 612 11.88 -2.94 -2.52
C ASN A 612 10.94 -2.88 -3.73
N VAL A 613 10.78 -1.70 -4.30
CA VAL A 613 9.96 -1.43 -5.49
C VAL A 613 10.71 -0.50 -6.44
N ILE A 614 10.33 -0.47 -7.71
CA ILE A 614 10.82 0.46 -8.74
C ILE A 614 9.61 1.17 -9.39
N PRO A 615 9.78 2.43 -9.87
CA PRO A 615 11.01 3.23 -9.86
C PRO A 615 11.43 3.61 -8.45
N SER A 616 12.73 3.84 -8.25
CA SER A 616 13.27 4.35 -6.98
C SER A 616 14.44 5.28 -7.28
N THR A 617 14.24 6.56 -6.98
CA THR A 617 15.21 7.61 -7.27
C THR A 617 15.90 8.07 -5.99
N PHE A 618 17.22 8.21 -6.05
CA PHE A 618 18.06 8.69 -4.96
C PHE A 618 18.85 9.91 -5.40
N ILE A 619 18.94 10.91 -4.54
CA ILE A 619 19.73 12.12 -4.78
C ILE A 619 20.85 12.17 -3.75
N VAL A 620 22.07 12.16 -4.25
CA VAL A 620 23.33 12.05 -3.50
C VAL A 620 24.03 13.40 -3.50
N SER A 621 24.53 13.83 -2.33
CA SER A 621 25.34 15.05 -2.22
C SER A 621 26.74 14.88 -2.79
N PRO A 622 27.45 15.99 -3.10
CA PRO A 622 28.86 15.94 -3.53
C PRO A 622 29.79 15.22 -2.55
N SER A 623 29.41 15.15 -1.27
CA SER A 623 30.15 14.43 -0.22
C SER A 623 29.88 12.92 -0.19
N GLY A 624 29.08 12.37 -1.13
CA GLY A 624 28.81 10.93 -1.26
C GLY A 624 27.77 10.40 -0.27
N TYR A 625 26.83 11.23 0.19
CA TYR A 625 25.72 10.80 1.05
C TYR A 625 24.39 10.94 0.32
N ILE A 626 23.56 9.89 0.39
CA ILE A 626 22.17 9.96 -0.03
C ILE A 626 21.46 10.98 0.87
N GLN A 627 20.96 12.03 0.30
CA GLN A 627 20.22 13.07 1.02
C GLN A 627 18.72 12.88 0.88
N PHE A 628 18.25 12.51 -0.31
CA PHE A 628 16.83 12.37 -0.60
C PHE A 628 16.57 11.08 -1.37
N ARG A 629 15.34 10.58 -1.22
CA ARG A 629 14.85 9.43 -2.00
C ARG A 629 13.40 9.64 -2.41
N ASN A 630 13.04 9.06 -3.54
CA ASN A 630 11.66 8.91 -3.98
C ASN A 630 11.40 7.43 -4.29
N ILE A 631 10.40 6.82 -3.67
CA ILE A 631 10.09 5.39 -3.82
C ILE A 631 8.74 5.24 -4.51
N GLY A 632 8.75 4.74 -5.74
CA GLY A 632 7.57 4.66 -6.60
C GLY A 632 7.34 5.95 -7.39
N PHE A 633 6.46 5.88 -8.39
CA PHE A 633 6.08 7.03 -9.19
C PHE A 633 4.88 7.76 -8.59
N GLU A 634 5.07 9.01 -8.19
CA GLU A 634 4.06 9.87 -7.53
C GLU A 634 3.33 10.81 -8.52
N GLY A 635 3.56 10.65 -9.83
CA GLY A 635 2.98 11.53 -10.85
C GLY A 635 3.90 12.67 -11.27
N PRO A 636 3.37 13.71 -11.97
CA PRO A 636 4.16 14.81 -12.52
C PRO A 636 4.98 15.63 -11.51
N ALA A 637 4.52 15.70 -10.26
CA ALA A 637 5.21 16.41 -9.16
C ALA A 637 6.67 15.94 -8.95
N ILE A 638 7.02 14.74 -9.43
CA ILE A 638 8.38 14.19 -9.35
C ILE A 638 9.42 15.14 -10.01
N GLU A 639 9.07 15.81 -11.12
CA GLU A 639 9.95 16.75 -11.82
C GLU A 639 10.37 17.90 -10.89
N TYR A 640 9.41 18.51 -10.19
CA TYR A 640 9.66 19.60 -9.24
C TYR A 640 10.41 19.12 -7.99
N LYS A 641 10.06 17.92 -7.49
CA LYS A 641 10.71 17.33 -6.31
C LYS A 641 12.19 17.06 -6.59
N LEU A 642 12.51 16.42 -7.70
CA LEU A 642 13.90 16.15 -8.09
C LEU A 642 14.68 17.45 -8.37
N SER A 643 14.10 18.37 -9.14
CA SER A 643 14.75 19.65 -9.45
C SER A 643 15.03 20.47 -8.17
N THR A 644 14.07 20.57 -7.24
CA THR A 644 14.24 21.30 -5.99
C THR A 644 15.30 20.65 -5.11
N ALA A 645 15.36 19.31 -5.06
CA ALA A 645 16.37 18.59 -4.30
C ALA A 645 17.79 18.78 -4.87
N ILE A 646 17.93 18.79 -6.20
CA ILE A 646 19.20 19.08 -6.89
C ILE A 646 19.63 20.51 -6.61
N ASP A 647 18.72 21.50 -6.79
CA ASP A 647 19.00 22.92 -6.55
C ASP A 647 19.43 23.16 -5.09
N LEU A 648 18.79 22.48 -4.13
CA LEU A 648 19.16 22.56 -2.71
C LEU A 648 20.60 22.09 -2.48
N LEU A 649 20.97 20.91 -3.03
CA LEU A 649 22.33 20.39 -2.84
C LEU A 649 23.42 21.15 -3.62
N LEU A 650 23.04 21.81 -4.70
CA LEU A 650 23.97 22.70 -5.43
C LEU A 650 24.22 24.02 -4.71
N SER A 651 23.29 24.43 -3.84
CA SER A 651 23.40 25.66 -3.05
C SER A 651 24.14 25.48 -1.72
N GLU A 652 24.35 24.26 -1.28
CA GLU A 652 25.12 23.89 -0.07
C GLU A 652 26.62 23.72 -0.38
#